data_de895cfd6b47328621b92525ce884591
#
_entry.id   de895cfd6b47328621b92525ce884591
#
_cell.length_a   1.000
_cell.length_b   1.000
_cell.length_c   1.000
_cell.angle_alpha   90.00
_cell.angle_beta   90.00
_cell.angle_gamma   90.00
#
_symmetry.space_group_name_H-M   'P 1'
#
loop_
_entity.id
_entity.type
_entity.pdbx_description
1 polymer ?
#
loop_
_entity_poly.entity_id
_entity_poly.type
_entity_poly.pdbx_seq_one_letter_code
_entity_poly.pdbx_strand_id
1 'polypeptide(L)'
;MNDLCISALLLNAMKDGYQSPNAGFAWEYSLLRANTKYLGNFYRGLQYIGRRIPEEGQAERLMLKYYSFMWQIRQSLYENYGITVLQNLEKFQEYTGTDEQDKQYYELVANAFSTPKTEQKHNSNTRFYIQKRTPFYVGKERYFEVTLQQADIYASKYNRITAYTKLDISTGYSVQIDYVPSFINLWGVDTEIKIITAWRVSVDPKCLNMLGKILNMRLQLSSKYGEYDALMRFLTETGMDFLEMIDLREIHFSHLLESVYNKTNTSYFKDVLQQLRDNYSTGSTRFGRYTVRYLLLNLREDLLERVMPSQFNPQWKCRDLYLSKKCFPFERNPLASDLADSKTSQLSQAKYLARVVEKEKTEIAVPYWPIVKSMQDTGEIYCNLGGDLTEQAIQKYNDCLDDWERQKGYEIISDGNVACIAAYEASTLFILNKLLELSQLPNKGQKEVNERYLRDCNIAFSDSKKEETLKYAFVNSRVLLIYGAAGTGKTTLIDMISTMLSGRRKLFLTKTHTALQNLQRRINNPGADASFVSINSFTKRVNLPDYDVIFVDECSTIDNRAMKVFLEKMRPDTFLVLAGDTYQIESIDFGNWFTYAKDIIKTKGSNVELVSTWRTKDPGLIELWNETRNKGALITEKLVIDGPFSENIGEGVLNSEIMDEVILCLNYDGKFGLNNMNSYFQNANTETAVVWRDWKYKVGDHILFNDTDRFSLLYNNLKGQIVQIELFDSRIRFTVDVEIPLTEQDCQNDGIEFIDIIDDVTRIRFDVLDFEEEMADEDRKKAIVPFQLAYAVSIHKAQGLEYRSVKVVIPSSNAEKITHGIFYTAITRAKEKLKIYWSSETMQEVVAGFSVDTSRQKSLAIIKEKLKQDKNT
;
A
#
# COMPACT_ATOMS: atom_id res chain seq x y z
N MET A 1 15.85 -9.70 -31.14
CA MET A 1 14.89 -8.74 -31.71
C MET A 1 14.19 -9.29 -32.94
N ASN A 2 14.87 -9.87 -33.93
CA ASN A 2 14.21 -10.55 -35.07
C ASN A 2 13.27 -11.65 -34.59
N ASP A 3 13.63 -12.35 -33.56
CA ASP A 3 12.92 -13.45 -32.96
C ASP A 3 11.62 -13.03 -32.19
N LEU A 4 11.60 -11.79 -31.70
CA LEU A 4 10.38 -11.16 -31.16
C LEU A 4 9.34 -10.90 -32.26
N CYS A 5 9.80 -10.52 -33.44
CA CYS A 5 8.96 -10.34 -34.60
C CYS A 5 8.39 -11.67 -35.11
N ILE A 6 9.18 -12.73 -35.11
CA ILE A 6 8.75 -14.08 -35.51
C ILE A 6 7.69 -14.60 -34.54
N SER A 7 7.88 -14.47 -33.23
CA SER A 7 6.90 -14.87 -32.23
C SER A 7 5.59 -14.10 -32.33
N ALA A 8 5.65 -12.79 -32.60
CA ALA A 8 4.47 -11.95 -32.83
C ALA A 8 3.73 -12.30 -34.12
N LEU A 9 4.46 -12.63 -35.17
CA LEU A 9 3.90 -13.07 -36.45
C LEU A 9 3.22 -14.43 -36.33
N LEU A 10 3.85 -15.40 -35.65
CA LEU A 10 3.27 -16.72 -35.41
C LEU A 10 1.99 -16.63 -34.56
N LEU A 11 1.94 -15.71 -33.61
CA LEU A 11 0.76 -15.50 -32.79
C LEU A 11 -0.37 -14.84 -33.56
N ASN A 12 -0.06 -13.92 -34.47
CA ASN A 12 -1.03 -13.35 -35.37
C ASN A 12 -1.56 -14.40 -36.36
N ALA A 13 -0.69 -15.25 -36.87
CA ALA A 13 -1.09 -16.38 -37.73
C ALA A 13 -2.02 -17.34 -37.01
N MET A 14 -1.80 -17.63 -35.74
CA MET A 14 -2.69 -18.49 -34.92
C MET A 14 -4.04 -17.82 -34.63
N LYS A 15 -4.08 -16.51 -34.40
CA LYS A 15 -5.34 -15.76 -34.33
C LYS A 15 -6.15 -15.86 -35.65
N ASP A 16 -5.47 -16.00 -36.75
CA ASP A 16 -6.06 -16.12 -38.08
C ASP A 16 -6.42 -17.56 -38.48
N GLY A 17 -6.33 -18.54 -37.54
CA GLY A 17 -6.81 -19.88 -37.71
C GLY A 17 -5.73 -20.97 -38.00
N TYR A 18 -4.46 -20.59 -37.87
CA TYR A 18 -3.37 -21.58 -37.99
C TYR A 18 -3.39 -22.52 -36.77
N GLN A 19 -3.47 -23.79 -36.99
CA GLN A 19 -3.40 -24.83 -35.95
C GLN A 19 -2.07 -25.56 -36.07
N SER A 20 -1.35 -25.68 -34.93
CA SER A 20 -0.20 -26.60 -34.87
C SER A 20 -0.65 -28.04 -34.84
N PRO A 21 0.01 -28.94 -35.54
CA PRO A 21 -0.40 -30.35 -35.65
C PRO A 21 -0.22 -31.16 -34.36
N ASN A 22 0.47 -30.66 -33.33
CA ASN A 22 0.95 -31.48 -32.22
C ASN A 22 0.40 -31.18 -30.83
N ALA A 23 -0.49 -30.20 -30.63
CA ALA A 23 -1.01 -29.85 -29.30
C ALA A 23 -2.50 -29.48 -29.33
N GLY A 24 -3.19 -29.68 -28.20
CA GLY A 24 -4.58 -29.25 -28.07
C GLY A 24 -4.70 -27.73 -28.09
N PHE A 25 -5.71 -27.22 -28.78
CA PHE A 25 -5.96 -25.80 -29.02
C PHE A 25 -5.85 -24.90 -27.75
N ALA A 26 -6.39 -25.37 -26.65
CA ALA A 26 -6.39 -24.61 -25.40
C ALA A 26 -4.98 -24.43 -24.81
N TRP A 27 -4.14 -25.42 -24.88
CA TRP A 27 -2.77 -25.38 -24.35
C TRP A 27 -1.88 -24.47 -25.19
N GLU A 28 -1.92 -24.55 -26.51
CA GLU A 28 -1.15 -23.70 -27.42
C GLU A 28 -1.58 -22.24 -27.33
N TYR A 29 -2.88 -21.98 -27.29
CA TYR A 29 -3.41 -20.65 -27.15
C TYR A 29 -2.95 -19.97 -25.84
N SER A 30 -2.99 -20.71 -24.71
CA SER A 30 -2.55 -20.17 -23.43
C SER A 30 -1.06 -19.89 -23.38
N LEU A 31 -0.23 -20.77 -23.94
CA LEU A 31 1.24 -20.62 -23.96
C LEU A 31 1.66 -19.44 -24.85
N LEU A 32 1.13 -19.37 -26.06
CA LEU A 32 1.47 -18.29 -27.00
C LEU A 32 0.94 -16.93 -26.55
N ARG A 33 -0.22 -16.91 -25.94
CA ARG A 33 -0.78 -15.71 -25.34
C ARG A 33 0.06 -15.19 -24.16
N ALA A 34 0.50 -16.08 -23.27
CA ALA A 34 1.40 -15.72 -22.19
C ALA A 34 2.68 -15.10 -22.76
N ASN A 35 3.27 -15.76 -23.75
CA ASN A 35 4.52 -15.32 -24.38
C ASN A 35 4.39 -13.95 -25.08
N THR A 36 3.29 -13.70 -25.81
CA THR A 36 3.09 -12.39 -26.48
C THR A 36 2.88 -11.25 -25.50
N LYS A 37 2.09 -11.50 -24.46
CA LYS A 37 1.85 -10.53 -23.40
C LYS A 37 3.17 -10.06 -22.77
N TYR A 38 4.08 -10.98 -22.54
CA TYR A 38 5.36 -10.69 -21.91
C TYR A 38 6.38 -10.09 -22.86
N LEU A 39 6.42 -10.53 -24.10
CA LEU A 39 7.26 -9.96 -25.17
C LEU A 39 6.92 -8.49 -25.45
N GLY A 40 5.66 -8.17 -25.54
CA GLY A 40 5.22 -6.79 -25.74
C GLY A 40 5.63 -5.85 -24.60
N ASN A 41 5.70 -6.38 -23.38
CA ASN A 41 6.17 -5.61 -22.21
C ASN A 41 7.71 -5.46 -22.21
N PHE A 42 8.44 -6.53 -22.56
CA PHE A 42 9.88 -6.50 -22.69
C PHE A 42 10.33 -5.49 -23.76
N TYR A 43 9.69 -5.51 -24.94
CA TYR A 43 9.98 -4.56 -26.02
C TYR A 43 9.73 -3.11 -25.62
N ARG A 44 8.60 -2.83 -24.95
CA ARG A 44 8.31 -1.50 -24.41
C ARG A 44 9.26 -1.09 -23.31
N GLY A 45 9.62 -2.02 -22.43
CA GLY A 45 10.62 -1.78 -21.39
C GLY A 45 11.99 -1.43 -21.96
N LEU A 46 12.43 -2.14 -23.01
CA LEU A 46 13.68 -1.82 -23.71
C LEU A 46 13.62 -0.45 -24.43
N GLN A 47 12.48 -0.10 -25.02
CA GLN A 47 12.32 1.23 -25.63
C GLN A 47 12.33 2.35 -24.57
N TYR A 48 11.78 2.09 -23.40
CA TYR A 48 11.77 3.03 -22.28
C TYR A 48 13.19 3.25 -21.72
N ILE A 49 13.96 2.18 -21.55
CA ILE A 49 15.37 2.25 -21.12
C ILE A 49 16.21 2.96 -22.17
N GLY A 50 15.97 2.74 -23.47
CA GLY A 50 16.72 3.43 -24.55
C GLY A 50 16.47 4.93 -24.63
N ARG A 51 15.43 5.44 -23.99
CA ARG A 51 15.07 6.89 -23.95
C ARG A 51 15.55 7.58 -22.67
N ARG A 52 15.92 6.85 -21.63
CA ARG A 52 16.52 7.38 -20.40
C ARG A 52 17.98 6.97 -20.36
N ILE A 53 18.82 7.80 -19.77
CA ILE A 53 20.17 7.38 -19.35
C ILE A 53 19.94 6.29 -18.29
N PRO A 54 20.25 5.02 -18.55
CA PRO A 54 19.99 3.96 -17.60
C PRO A 54 20.89 4.18 -16.38
N GLU A 55 20.30 4.21 -15.20
CA GLU A 55 21.07 4.01 -13.98
C GLU A 55 21.69 2.62 -14.03
N GLU A 56 22.91 2.50 -13.54
CA GLU A 56 23.70 1.27 -13.55
C GLU A 56 22.89 0.12 -12.95
N GLY A 57 22.76 -0.99 -13.66
CA GLY A 57 22.02 -2.17 -13.22
C GLY A 57 20.52 -2.23 -13.55
N GLN A 58 19.88 -1.18 -14.07
CA GLN A 58 18.43 -1.23 -14.43
C GLN A 58 18.15 -2.12 -15.65
N ALA A 59 19.07 -2.16 -16.60
CA ALA A 59 18.94 -3.00 -17.78
C ALA A 59 19.02 -4.48 -17.42
N GLU A 60 19.95 -4.84 -16.55
CA GLU A 60 20.16 -6.19 -16.04
C GLU A 60 18.97 -6.68 -15.24
N ARG A 61 18.43 -5.87 -14.35
CA ARG A 61 17.22 -6.18 -13.57
C ARG A 61 15.98 -6.38 -14.45
N LEU A 62 15.82 -5.57 -15.51
CA LEU A 62 14.75 -5.76 -16.47
C LEU A 62 14.94 -7.06 -17.25
N MET A 63 16.15 -7.37 -17.65
CA MET A 63 16.49 -8.59 -18.38
C MET A 63 16.24 -9.84 -17.54
N LEU A 64 16.60 -9.84 -16.26
CA LEU A 64 16.28 -10.89 -15.30
C LEU A 64 14.79 -11.18 -15.23
N LYS A 65 13.98 -10.14 -15.10
CA LYS A 65 12.51 -10.25 -15.06
C LYS A 65 11.94 -10.96 -16.29
N TYR A 66 12.56 -10.78 -17.44
CA TYR A 66 12.09 -11.36 -18.70
C TYR A 66 12.86 -12.62 -19.14
N TYR A 67 13.93 -13.01 -18.43
CA TYR A 67 14.72 -14.21 -18.75
C TYR A 67 13.85 -15.48 -18.85
N SER A 68 12.94 -15.69 -17.90
CA SER A 68 12.05 -16.85 -17.91
C SER A 68 11.14 -16.90 -19.14
N PHE A 69 10.69 -15.71 -19.60
CA PHE A 69 9.84 -15.63 -20.79
C PHE A 69 10.65 -15.85 -22.07
N MET A 70 11.87 -15.35 -22.13
CA MET A 70 12.80 -15.61 -23.23
C MET A 70 13.10 -17.09 -23.33
N TRP A 71 13.28 -17.76 -22.21
CA TRP A 71 13.52 -19.21 -22.17
C TRP A 71 12.30 -20.03 -22.65
N GLN A 72 11.13 -19.68 -22.20
CA GLN A 72 9.87 -20.32 -22.66
C GLN A 72 9.63 -20.13 -24.15
N ILE A 73 9.91 -18.95 -24.66
CA ILE A 73 9.80 -18.64 -26.10
C ILE A 73 10.78 -19.50 -26.89
N ARG A 74 12.02 -19.55 -26.46
CA ARG A 74 13.05 -20.37 -27.07
C ARG A 74 12.63 -21.84 -27.15
N GLN A 75 12.14 -22.38 -26.03
CA GLN A 75 11.73 -23.77 -25.95
C GLN A 75 10.49 -24.04 -26.81
N SER A 76 9.47 -23.20 -26.72
CA SER A 76 8.24 -23.32 -27.52
C SER A 76 8.50 -23.24 -29.03
N LEU A 77 9.34 -22.29 -29.47
CA LEU A 77 9.69 -22.15 -30.88
C LEU A 77 10.53 -23.36 -31.39
N TYR A 78 11.42 -23.87 -30.56
CA TYR A 78 12.21 -25.05 -30.91
C TYR A 78 11.37 -26.32 -30.98
N GLU A 79 10.56 -26.60 -29.97
CA GLU A 79 9.77 -27.83 -29.86
C GLU A 79 8.62 -27.88 -30.89
N ASN A 80 7.93 -26.77 -31.14
CA ASN A 80 6.76 -26.73 -31.99
C ASN A 80 7.06 -26.38 -33.46
N TYR A 81 8.15 -25.65 -33.70
CA TYR A 81 8.43 -25.11 -35.04
C TYR A 81 9.84 -25.38 -35.54
N GLY A 82 10.72 -26.02 -34.76
CA GLY A 82 12.12 -26.27 -35.11
C GLY A 82 12.96 -24.97 -35.23
N ILE A 83 12.46 -23.85 -34.76
CA ILE A 83 13.14 -22.53 -34.87
C ILE A 83 14.05 -22.31 -33.67
N THR A 84 15.35 -22.14 -33.90
CA THR A 84 16.34 -21.85 -32.88
C THR A 84 16.52 -20.34 -32.72
N VAL A 85 16.16 -19.81 -31.55
CA VAL A 85 16.26 -18.38 -31.20
C VAL A 85 16.96 -18.19 -29.85
N LEU A 86 17.44 -17.01 -29.56
CA LEU A 86 18.01 -16.62 -28.26
C LEU A 86 19.17 -17.55 -27.82
N GLN A 87 20.10 -17.87 -28.72
CA GLN A 87 21.19 -18.82 -28.50
C GLN A 87 22.14 -18.41 -27.36
N ASN A 88 22.20 -17.13 -27.02
CA ASN A 88 23.07 -16.58 -25.98
C ASN A 88 22.34 -16.35 -24.64
N LEU A 89 21.17 -16.96 -24.45
CA LEU A 89 20.34 -16.71 -23.26
C LEU A 89 21.06 -17.12 -21.97
N GLU A 90 21.89 -18.16 -22.01
CA GLU A 90 22.69 -18.62 -20.87
C GLU A 90 23.71 -17.57 -20.38
N LYS A 91 24.19 -16.69 -21.26
CA LYS A 91 25.09 -15.60 -20.86
C LYS A 91 24.43 -14.56 -19.94
N PHE A 92 23.10 -14.45 -19.95
CA PHE A 92 22.41 -13.58 -19.01
C PHE A 92 22.53 -14.08 -17.57
N GLN A 93 22.74 -15.35 -17.32
CA GLN A 93 22.95 -15.87 -15.97
C GLN A 93 24.25 -15.33 -15.34
N GLU A 94 25.27 -15.02 -16.15
CA GLU A 94 26.55 -14.47 -15.67
C GLU A 94 26.39 -13.01 -15.19
N TYR A 95 25.40 -12.28 -15.69
CA TYR A 95 25.12 -10.87 -15.36
C TYR A 95 24.02 -10.70 -14.31
N THR A 96 23.42 -11.79 -13.84
CA THR A 96 22.42 -11.74 -12.79
C THR A 96 23.13 -11.68 -11.44
N GLY A 97 23.64 -10.51 -11.10
CA GLY A 97 24.17 -10.22 -9.78
C GLY A 97 23.08 -10.35 -8.73
N THR A 98 22.76 -11.58 -8.34
CA THR A 98 22.02 -11.85 -7.13
C THR A 98 22.96 -11.61 -5.96
N ASP A 99 22.53 -10.83 -5.00
CA ASP A 99 23.14 -10.76 -3.68
C ASP A 99 23.45 -12.19 -3.20
N GLU A 100 24.66 -12.46 -2.75
CA GLU A 100 25.09 -13.81 -2.31
C GLU A 100 24.14 -14.39 -1.26
N GLN A 101 23.53 -13.54 -0.43
CA GLN A 101 22.53 -13.92 0.56
C GLN A 101 21.19 -14.37 -0.08
N ASP A 102 20.78 -13.72 -1.17
CA ASP A 102 19.58 -14.13 -1.92
C ASP A 102 19.81 -15.49 -2.58
N LYS A 103 21.00 -15.73 -3.11
CA LYS A 103 21.39 -16.99 -3.72
C LYS A 103 21.36 -18.13 -2.72
N GLN A 104 22.01 -17.98 -1.56
CA GLN A 104 21.99 -18.99 -0.50
C GLN A 104 20.56 -19.32 -0.02
N TYR A 105 19.73 -18.31 0.19
CA TYR A 105 18.33 -18.54 0.57
C TYR A 105 17.55 -19.35 -0.46
N TYR A 106 17.64 -18.96 -1.73
CA TYR A 106 16.90 -19.67 -2.78
C TYR A 106 17.46 -21.07 -3.04
N GLU A 107 18.75 -21.32 -2.77
CA GLU A 107 19.32 -22.67 -2.77
C GLU A 107 18.72 -23.52 -1.64
N LEU A 108 18.54 -22.98 -0.43
CA LEU A 108 17.86 -23.69 0.67
C LEU A 108 16.42 -24.03 0.28
N VAL A 109 15.70 -23.08 -0.30
CA VAL A 109 14.32 -23.31 -0.78
C VAL A 109 14.31 -24.39 -1.86
N ALA A 110 15.19 -24.34 -2.85
CA ALA A 110 15.26 -25.34 -3.93
C ALA A 110 15.59 -26.74 -3.39
N ASN A 111 16.48 -26.84 -2.41
CA ASN A 111 16.80 -28.12 -1.75
C ASN A 111 15.61 -28.72 -1.03
N ALA A 112 14.75 -27.88 -0.45
CA ALA A 112 13.53 -28.33 0.21
C ALA A 112 12.52 -29.02 -0.73
N PHE A 113 12.57 -28.75 -2.05
CA PHE A 113 11.77 -29.50 -3.04
C PHE A 113 12.23 -30.94 -3.23
N SER A 114 13.50 -31.23 -2.95
CA SER A 114 14.11 -32.55 -3.13
C SER A 114 14.08 -33.40 -1.88
N THR A 115 13.78 -32.81 -0.71
CA THR A 115 13.68 -33.52 0.56
C THR A 115 12.42 -34.39 0.59
N PRO A 116 12.46 -35.61 1.14
CA PRO A 116 11.28 -36.47 1.28
C PRO A 116 10.19 -35.71 2.05
N LYS A 117 9.04 -35.50 1.44
CA LYS A 117 7.93 -34.75 1.99
C LYS A 117 7.24 -35.58 3.06
N THR A 118 6.98 -35.02 4.22
CA THR A 118 6.00 -35.56 5.15
C THR A 118 4.68 -35.79 4.40
N GLU A 119 4.05 -36.92 4.54
CA GLU A 119 2.91 -37.38 3.71
C GLU A 119 1.62 -36.54 3.81
N GLN A 120 1.59 -35.51 4.64
CA GLN A 120 0.39 -34.67 4.83
C GLN A 120 0.31 -33.55 3.78
N LYS A 121 -0.41 -33.84 2.71
CA LYS A 121 -0.91 -32.77 1.81
C LYS A 121 -1.98 -31.99 2.54
N HIS A 122 -1.82 -30.67 2.55
CA HIS A 122 -2.88 -29.75 2.97
C HIS A 122 -3.66 -29.28 1.74
N ASN A 123 -4.94 -29.64 1.67
CA ASN A 123 -5.88 -29.09 0.71
C ASN A 123 -6.48 -27.86 1.35
N SER A 124 -6.07 -26.68 0.90
CA SER A 124 -6.66 -25.45 1.41
C SER A 124 -8.06 -25.26 0.82
N ASN A 125 -9.06 -25.15 1.69
CA ASN A 125 -10.40 -24.70 1.30
C ASN A 125 -10.47 -23.19 1.12
N THR A 126 -9.45 -22.46 1.55
CA THR A 126 -9.33 -21.02 1.42
C THR A 126 -9.07 -20.64 -0.04
N ARG A 127 -9.76 -19.61 -0.53
CA ARG A 127 -9.47 -18.98 -1.82
C ARG A 127 -8.45 -17.89 -1.64
N PHE A 128 -7.49 -17.78 -2.56
CA PHE A 128 -6.43 -16.78 -2.53
C PHE A 128 -6.34 -15.98 -3.83
N TYR A 129 -6.10 -14.68 -3.74
CA TYR A 129 -5.59 -13.89 -4.86
C TYR A 129 -4.07 -13.96 -4.91
N ILE A 130 -3.52 -14.07 -6.12
CA ILE A 130 -2.07 -14.03 -6.36
C ILE A 130 -1.67 -12.55 -6.42
N GLN A 131 -1.04 -12.05 -5.34
CA GLN A 131 -0.60 -10.66 -5.26
C GLN A 131 0.71 -10.44 -6.00
N LYS A 132 1.63 -11.39 -5.90
CA LYS A 132 2.94 -11.32 -6.52
C LYS A 132 3.42 -12.71 -6.90
N ARG A 133 4.10 -12.80 -8.02
CA ARG A 133 4.81 -13.98 -8.46
C ARG A 133 6.20 -13.55 -8.92
N THR A 134 7.22 -14.03 -8.24
CA THR A 134 8.62 -13.72 -8.54
C THR A 134 9.32 -15.00 -8.98
N PRO A 135 9.78 -15.11 -10.24
CA PRO A 135 10.60 -16.24 -10.65
C PRO A 135 12.01 -16.14 -10.06
N PHE A 136 12.57 -17.28 -9.66
CA PHE A 136 13.99 -17.40 -9.32
C PHE A 136 14.53 -18.70 -9.87
N TYR A 137 15.86 -18.78 -9.99
CA TYR A 137 16.57 -19.90 -10.59
C TYR A 137 17.62 -20.45 -9.64
N VAL A 138 17.69 -21.76 -9.54
CA VAL A 138 18.76 -22.47 -8.85
C VAL A 138 19.32 -23.51 -9.84
N GLY A 139 20.55 -23.31 -10.24
CA GLY A 139 21.11 -24.06 -11.36
C GLY A 139 20.33 -23.82 -12.65
N LYS A 140 19.82 -24.88 -13.28
CA LYS A 140 18.99 -24.80 -14.50
C LYS A 140 17.49 -24.86 -14.23
N GLU A 141 17.08 -25.04 -12.99
CA GLU A 141 15.68 -25.20 -12.58
C GLU A 141 15.04 -23.85 -12.25
N ARG A 142 13.80 -23.69 -12.70
CA ARG A 142 12.98 -22.51 -12.44
C ARG A 142 11.99 -22.78 -11.30
N TYR A 143 11.92 -21.84 -10.40
CA TYR A 143 10.99 -21.83 -9.28
C TYR A 143 10.26 -20.49 -9.25
N PHE A 144 9.18 -20.43 -8.49
CA PHE A 144 8.43 -19.21 -8.23
C PHE A 144 8.22 -19.03 -6.73
N GLU A 145 8.49 -17.83 -6.26
CA GLU A 145 7.99 -17.32 -4.99
C GLU A 145 6.63 -16.67 -5.25
N VAL A 146 5.59 -17.14 -4.59
CA VAL A 146 4.21 -16.70 -4.78
C VAL A 146 3.68 -16.10 -3.49
N THR A 147 3.24 -14.85 -3.55
CA THR A 147 2.53 -14.20 -2.44
C THR A 147 1.04 -14.33 -2.66
N LEU A 148 0.37 -14.94 -1.72
CA LEU A 148 -1.05 -15.26 -1.71
C LEU A 148 -1.77 -14.40 -0.67
N GLN A 149 -2.90 -13.79 -1.03
CA GLN A 149 -3.78 -13.07 -0.11
C GLN A 149 -5.15 -13.76 -0.10
N GLN A 150 -5.71 -13.98 1.07
CA GLN A 150 -7.06 -14.54 1.19
C GLN A 150 -8.06 -13.72 0.36
N ALA A 151 -8.89 -14.40 -0.42
CA ALA A 151 -9.88 -13.78 -1.31
C ALA A 151 -11.18 -13.49 -0.54
N ASP A 152 -11.10 -12.55 0.39
CA ASP A 152 -12.24 -12.05 1.17
C ASP A 152 -12.15 -10.54 1.28
N ILE A 153 -13.31 -9.85 1.34
CA ILE A 153 -13.39 -8.37 1.42
C ILE A 153 -12.82 -7.82 2.73
N TYR A 154 -12.86 -8.62 3.80
CA TYR A 154 -12.31 -8.26 5.10
C TYR A 154 -10.85 -8.69 5.29
N ALA A 155 -10.29 -9.45 4.32
CA ALA A 155 -8.91 -9.91 4.41
C ALA A 155 -7.94 -8.75 4.18
N SER A 156 -6.96 -8.65 5.06
CA SER A 156 -5.93 -7.62 4.99
C SER A 156 -4.64 -8.12 4.33
N LYS A 157 -3.79 -7.18 3.91
CA LYS A 157 -2.44 -7.49 3.41
C LYS A 157 -1.54 -8.18 4.45
N TYR A 158 -1.93 -8.22 5.70
CA TYR A 158 -1.23 -8.88 6.79
C TYR A 158 -1.49 -10.39 6.82
N ASN A 159 -2.57 -10.84 6.17
CA ASN A 159 -2.92 -12.26 6.07
C ASN A 159 -2.33 -12.90 4.80
N ARG A 160 -1.29 -12.30 4.22
CA ARG A 160 -0.60 -12.85 3.08
C ARG A 160 0.31 -14.00 3.48
N ILE A 161 0.38 -15.00 2.61
CA ILE A 161 1.21 -16.18 2.75
C ILE A 161 2.24 -16.17 1.63
N THR A 162 3.51 -16.41 1.97
CA THR A 162 4.54 -16.71 0.96
C THR A 162 4.64 -18.21 0.78
N ALA A 163 4.58 -18.66 -0.46
CA ALA A 163 4.71 -20.06 -0.83
C ALA A 163 5.61 -20.21 -2.06
N TYR A 164 6.12 -21.39 -2.27
CA TYR A 164 7.06 -21.69 -3.38
C TYR A 164 6.51 -22.79 -4.27
N THR A 165 6.83 -22.72 -5.56
CA THR A 165 6.34 -23.73 -6.53
C THR A 165 7.23 -23.79 -7.77
N LYS A 166 7.20 -24.92 -8.46
CA LYS A 166 7.68 -25.06 -9.84
C LYS A 166 6.58 -24.81 -10.87
N LEU A 167 5.32 -24.75 -10.44
CA LEU A 167 4.17 -24.57 -11.31
C LEU A 167 4.03 -23.10 -11.73
N ASP A 168 3.67 -22.87 -12.99
CA ASP A 168 3.35 -21.55 -13.50
C ASP A 168 1.91 -21.16 -13.15
N ILE A 169 1.74 -20.49 -12.01
CA ILE A 169 0.43 -20.01 -11.56
C ILE A 169 0.20 -18.61 -12.13
N SER A 170 -0.58 -18.49 -13.20
CA SER A 170 -0.81 -17.22 -13.92
C SER A 170 -2.29 -16.96 -14.16
N THR A 171 -2.97 -16.39 -13.18
CA THR A 171 -4.35 -15.94 -13.32
C THR A 171 -4.59 -14.62 -12.58
N GLY A 172 -5.60 -13.85 -13.01
CA GLY A 172 -6.10 -12.68 -12.28
C GLY A 172 -7.19 -13.02 -11.27
N TYR A 173 -7.69 -14.25 -11.28
CA TYR A 173 -8.76 -14.73 -10.41
C TYR A 173 -8.23 -15.34 -9.12
N SER A 174 -9.13 -15.57 -8.17
CA SER A 174 -8.82 -16.35 -6.99
C SER A 174 -8.54 -17.80 -7.31
N VAL A 175 -7.63 -18.39 -6.54
CA VAL A 175 -7.20 -19.79 -6.67
C VAL A 175 -7.36 -20.55 -5.36
N GLN A 176 -7.56 -21.83 -5.43
CA GLN A 176 -7.31 -22.76 -4.35
C GLN A 176 -6.00 -23.49 -4.63
N ILE A 177 -5.25 -23.80 -3.57
CA ILE A 177 -3.94 -24.43 -3.65
C ILE A 177 -3.89 -25.67 -2.79
N ASP A 178 -3.14 -26.66 -3.26
CA ASP A 178 -2.66 -27.76 -2.43
C ASP A 178 -1.19 -27.52 -2.15
N TYR A 179 -0.78 -27.62 -0.89
CA TYR A 179 0.61 -27.42 -0.52
C TYR A 179 1.09 -28.48 0.48
N VAL A 180 2.39 -28.61 0.56
CA VAL A 180 3.07 -29.45 1.55
C VAL A 180 3.98 -28.53 2.38
N PRO A 181 3.91 -28.57 3.72
CA PRO A 181 4.88 -27.90 4.55
C PRO A 181 6.26 -28.57 4.37
N SER A 182 7.28 -27.75 4.26
CA SER A 182 8.68 -28.15 4.21
C SER A 182 9.51 -27.24 5.10
N PHE A 183 10.73 -27.65 5.45
CA PHE A 183 11.56 -26.88 6.37
C PHE A 183 12.86 -26.48 5.69
N ILE A 184 13.30 -25.27 5.96
CA ILE A 184 14.64 -24.76 5.63
C ILE A 184 15.30 -24.31 6.94
N ASN A 185 16.59 -24.54 7.08
CA ASN A 185 17.34 -23.97 8.20
C ASN A 185 17.84 -22.57 7.82
N LEU A 186 17.22 -21.56 8.42
CA LEU A 186 17.61 -20.16 8.21
C LEU A 186 18.22 -19.63 9.51
N TRP A 187 19.49 -19.30 9.48
CA TRP A 187 20.23 -18.75 10.62
C TRP A 187 20.12 -19.61 11.89
N GLY A 188 20.17 -20.94 11.74
CA GLY A 188 20.05 -21.87 12.86
C GLY A 188 18.63 -22.17 13.34
N VAL A 189 17.62 -21.52 12.77
CA VAL A 189 16.20 -21.75 13.08
C VAL A 189 15.54 -22.53 11.95
N ASP A 190 14.93 -23.68 12.29
CA ASP A 190 14.14 -24.45 11.33
C ASP A 190 12.84 -23.70 11.02
N THR A 191 12.78 -23.19 9.80
CA THR A 191 11.70 -22.34 9.31
C THR A 191 10.82 -23.12 8.35
N GLU A 192 9.53 -23.20 8.65
CA GLU A 192 8.56 -23.81 7.76
C GLU A 192 8.28 -22.91 6.54
N ILE A 193 8.34 -23.52 5.39
CA ILE A 193 7.90 -22.95 4.12
C ILE A 193 6.78 -23.81 3.52
N LYS A 194 5.92 -23.21 2.69
CA LYS A 194 4.83 -23.90 1.99
C LYS A 194 5.24 -24.15 0.54
N ILE A 195 5.21 -25.41 0.11
CA ILE A 195 5.48 -25.81 -1.28
C ILE A 195 4.16 -26.15 -1.96
N ILE A 196 3.72 -25.34 -2.90
CA ILE A 196 2.50 -25.58 -3.68
C ILE A 196 2.76 -26.74 -4.65
N THR A 197 1.94 -27.78 -4.56
CA THR A 197 2.00 -28.99 -5.38
C THR A 197 0.91 -29.05 -6.45
N ALA A 198 -0.22 -28.36 -6.23
CA ALA A 198 -1.29 -28.22 -7.21
C ALA A 198 -2.03 -26.90 -6.97
N TRP A 199 -2.71 -26.41 -8.01
CA TRP A 199 -3.56 -25.24 -7.91
C TRP A 199 -4.69 -25.30 -8.91
N ARG A 200 -5.77 -24.59 -8.62
CA ARG A 200 -6.88 -24.39 -9.54
C ARG A 200 -7.50 -23.01 -9.37
N VAL A 201 -8.03 -22.47 -10.44
CA VAL A 201 -8.90 -21.29 -10.36
C VAL A 201 -10.13 -21.64 -9.54
N SER A 202 -10.51 -20.78 -8.62
CA SER A 202 -11.69 -20.96 -7.77
C SER A 202 -12.32 -19.58 -7.48
N VAL A 203 -13.12 -19.09 -8.44
CA VAL A 203 -13.86 -17.83 -8.27
C VAL A 203 -15.01 -18.08 -7.31
N ASP A 204 -15.23 -17.17 -6.37
CA ASP A 204 -16.38 -17.28 -5.45
C ASP A 204 -17.70 -17.33 -6.24
N PRO A 205 -18.55 -18.34 -6.05
CA PRO A 205 -19.88 -18.41 -6.69
C PRO A 205 -20.71 -17.15 -6.48
N LYS A 206 -20.56 -16.45 -5.33
CA LYS A 206 -21.21 -15.17 -5.07
C LYS A 206 -20.84 -14.14 -6.16
N CYS A 207 -19.57 -14.06 -6.58
CA CYS A 207 -19.12 -13.16 -7.64
C CYS A 207 -19.78 -13.48 -8.99
N LEU A 208 -19.88 -14.77 -9.33
CA LEU A 208 -20.55 -15.21 -10.56
C LEU A 208 -22.05 -14.92 -10.52
N ASN A 209 -22.69 -15.12 -9.36
CA ASN A 209 -24.09 -14.80 -9.15
C ASN A 209 -24.36 -13.29 -9.23
N MET A 210 -23.41 -12.46 -8.77
CA MET A 210 -23.48 -11.00 -8.91
C MET A 210 -23.38 -10.56 -10.38
N LEU A 211 -22.58 -11.21 -11.22
CA LEU A 211 -22.61 -10.95 -12.66
C LEU A 211 -23.98 -11.24 -13.28
N GLY A 212 -24.64 -12.32 -12.88
CA GLY A 212 -26.01 -12.60 -13.29
C GLY A 212 -26.97 -11.45 -12.92
N LYS A 213 -26.89 -10.93 -11.68
CA LYS A 213 -27.69 -9.76 -11.25
C LYS A 213 -27.41 -8.52 -12.10
N ILE A 214 -26.17 -8.32 -12.53
CA ILE A 214 -25.77 -7.24 -13.45
C ILE A 214 -26.54 -7.30 -14.76
N LEU A 215 -26.82 -8.49 -15.25
CA LEU A 215 -27.59 -8.76 -16.47
C LEU A 215 -29.11 -8.86 -16.25
N ASN A 216 -29.57 -8.59 -15.03
CA ASN A 216 -30.94 -8.84 -14.58
C ASN A 216 -31.38 -10.32 -14.71
N MET A 217 -30.44 -11.24 -14.59
CA MET A 217 -30.65 -12.68 -14.56
C MET A 217 -30.60 -13.18 -13.12
N ARG A 218 -31.53 -14.09 -12.77
CA ARG A 218 -31.47 -14.83 -11.50
C ARG A 218 -30.56 -16.04 -11.68
N LEU A 219 -29.36 -15.97 -11.15
CA LEU A 219 -28.39 -17.05 -11.13
C LEU A 219 -28.20 -17.53 -9.68
N GLN A 220 -28.20 -18.83 -9.48
CA GLN A 220 -27.92 -19.48 -8.19
C GLN A 220 -26.86 -20.57 -8.39
N LEU A 221 -25.69 -20.18 -8.86
CA LEU A 221 -24.56 -21.08 -9.03
C LEU A 221 -23.92 -21.36 -7.66
N SER A 222 -23.60 -22.61 -7.40
CA SER A 222 -22.89 -23.05 -6.18
C SER A 222 -21.66 -23.86 -6.58
N SER A 223 -20.65 -23.86 -5.72
CA SER A 223 -19.42 -24.67 -5.89
C SER A 223 -19.70 -26.18 -5.95
N LYS A 224 -20.87 -26.63 -5.48
CA LYS A 224 -21.31 -28.03 -5.52
C LYS A 224 -21.79 -28.49 -6.91
N TYR A 225 -21.96 -27.59 -7.86
CA TYR A 225 -22.47 -27.94 -9.19
C TYR A 225 -21.33 -28.35 -10.13
N GLY A 226 -21.54 -29.42 -10.92
CA GLY A 226 -20.58 -29.87 -11.93
C GLY A 226 -20.24 -28.81 -12.98
N GLU A 227 -21.19 -27.91 -13.28
CA GLU A 227 -20.98 -26.74 -14.13
C GLU A 227 -19.88 -25.81 -13.59
N TYR A 228 -19.92 -25.50 -12.30
CA TYR A 228 -18.90 -24.69 -11.65
C TYR A 228 -17.51 -25.34 -11.76
N ASP A 229 -17.42 -26.63 -11.43
CA ASP A 229 -16.16 -27.37 -11.51
C ASP A 229 -15.59 -27.40 -12.93
N ALA A 230 -16.43 -27.64 -13.93
CA ALA A 230 -16.03 -27.63 -15.33
C ALA A 230 -15.52 -26.24 -15.79
N LEU A 231 -16.20 -25.17 -15.38
CA LEU A 231 -15.80 -23.80 -15.69
C LEU A 231 -14.46 -23.42 -15.02
N MET A 232 -14.29 -23.75 -13.73
CA MET A 232 -13.04 -23.47 -13.00
C MET A 232 -11.87 -24.27 -13.57
N ARG A 233 -12.10 -25.53 -13.97
CA ARG A 233 -11.11 -26.36 -14.66
C ARG A 233 -10.69 -25.75 -15.98
N PHE A 234 -11.64 -25.32 -16.79
CA PHE A 234 -11.37 -24.66 -18.06
C PHE A 234 -10.51 -23.41 -17.90
N LEU A 235 -10.87 -22.54 -16.94
CA LEU A 235 -10.10 -21.33 -16.63
C LEU A 235 -8.67 -21.66 -16.15
N THR A 236 -8.51 -22.78 -15.41
CA THR A 236 -7.20 -23.24 -14.93
C THR A 236 -6.32 -23.74 -16.07
N GLU A 237 -6.87 -24.61 -16.92
CA GLU A 237 -6.13 -25.25 -18.02
C GLU A 237 -5.76 -24.26 -19.13
N THR A 238 -6.65 -23.33 -19.45
CA THR A 238 -6.42 -22.36 -20.52
C THR A 238 -5.72 -21.07 -20.06
N GLY A 239 -5.80 -20.74 -18.77
CA GLY A 239 -5.38 -19.43 -18.24
C GLY A 239 -6.14 -18.24 -18.82
N MET A 240 -7.26 -18.47 -19.52
CA MET A 240 -8.12 -17.40 -20.05
C MET A 240 -8.86 -16.72 -18.93
N ASP A 241 -9.20 -15.43 -19.12
CA ASP A 241 -10.17 -14.73 -18.31
C ASP A 241 -11.52 -14.57 -19.03
N PHE A 242 -12.58 -14.22 -18.29
CA PHE A 242 -13.91 -14.06 -18.86
C PHE A 242 -13.97 -12.97 -19.93
N LEU A 243 -13.14 -11.94 -19.83
CA LEU A 243 -13.07 -10.88 -20.85
C LEU A 243 -12.58 -11.46 -22.19
N GLU A 244 -11.59 -12.33 -22.14
CA GLU A 244 -11.07 -12.97 -23.34
C GLU A 244 -12.05 -14.00 -23.90
N MET A 245 -12.76 -14.71 -23.01
CA MET A 245 -13.80 -15.65 -23.44
C MET A 245 -14.87 -14.95 -24.28
N ILE A 246 -15.38 -13.80 -23.84
CA ILE A 246 -16.43 -13.08 -24.57
C ILE A 246 -15.93 -12.39 -25.85
N ASP A 247 -14.63 -12.12 -25.95
CA ASP A 247 -14.01 -11.50 -27.13
C ASP A 247 -13.54 -12.53 -28.18
N LEU A 248 -13.72 -13.83 -27.93
CA LEU A 248 -13.41 -14.87 -28.90
C LEU A 248 -14.26 -14.74 -30.18
N ARG A 249 -13.73 -15.18 -31.33
CA ARG A 249 -14.55 -15.35 -32.55
C ARG A 249 -15.65 -16.39 -32.32
N GLU A 250 -16.77 -16.26 -33.04
CA GLU A 250 -17.98 -17.09 -32.84
C GLU A 250 -17.68 -18.60 -32.83
N ILE A 251 -16.89 -19.05 -33.79
CA ILE A 251 -16.50 -20.48 -33.88
C ILE A 251 -15.78 -20.93 -32.62
N HIS A 252 -14.84 -20.17 -32.13
CA HIS A 252 -14.04 -20.51 -30.96
C HIS A 252 -14.85 -20.39 -29.66
N PHE A 253 -15.77 -19.44 -29.58
CA PHE A 253 -16.68 -19.32 -28.46
C PHE A 253 -17.66 -20.50 -28.38
N SER A 254 -18.18 -20.95 -29.51
CA SER A 254 -19.05 -22.12 -29.59
C SER A 254 -18.31 -23.40 -29.15
N HIS A 255 -17.09 -23.60 -29.60
CA HIS A 255 -16.25 -24.73 -29.15
C HIS A 255 -15.93 -24.65 -27.65
N LEU A 256 -15.71 -23.45 -27.12
CA LEU A 256 -15.52 -23.22 -25.68
C LEU A 256 -16.77 -23.67 -24.92
N LEU A 257 -17.96 -23.22 -25.33
CA LEU A 257 -19.21 -23.62 -24.68
C LEU A 257 -19.42 -25.13 -24.73
N GLU A 258 -19.13 -25.76 -25.83
CA GLU A 258 -19.17 -27.24 -25.95
C GLU A 258 -18.18 -27.90 -24.99
N SER A 259 -16.94 -27.44 -24.92
CA SER A 259 -15.91 -28.03 -24.06
C SER A 259 -16.25 -27.93 -22.56
N VAL A 260 -16.87 -26.84 -22.14
CA VAL A 260 -17.27 -26.64 -20.74
C VAL A 260 -18.56 -27.39 -20.40
N TYR A 261 -19.58 -27.34 -21.28
CA TYR A 261 -20.94 -27.74 -20.91
C TYR A 261 -21.40 -29.10 -21.42
N ASN A 262 -20.70 -29.75 -22.35
CA ASN A 262 -21.11 -31.07 -22.90
C ASN A 262 -21.22 -32.20 -21.84
N LYS A 263 -20.57 -32.07 -20.70
CA LYS A 263 -20.56 -33.09 -19.63
C LYS A 263 -21.26 -32.62 -18.34
N THR A 264 -21.91 -31.47 -18.38
CA THR A 264 -22.55 -30.89 -17.17
C THR A 264 -24.07 -31.11 -17.21
N ASN A 265 -24.65 -31.42 -16.06
CA ASN A 265 -26.13 -31.59 -15.92
C ASN A 265 -26.86 -30.23 -15.82
N THR A 266 -26.14 -29.13 -15.67
CA THR A 266 -26.66 -27.77 -15.56
C THR A 266 -25.89 -26.85 -16.47
N SER A 267 -26.52 -25.75 -16.92
CA SER A 267 -25.93 -24.76 -17.82
C SER A 267 -26.38 -23.33 -17.50
N TYR A 268 -26.57 -23.03 -16.21
CA TYR A 268 -27.08 -21.74 -15.77
C TYR A 268 -26.17 -20.57 -16.14
N PHE A 269 -24.86 -20.74 -16.05
CA PHE A 269 -23.89 -19.72 -16.37
C PHE A 269 -23.61 -19.59 -17.88
N LYS A 270 -23.98 -20.58 -18.67
CA LYS A 270 -23.88 -20.55 -20.14
C LYS A 270 -24.64 -19.35 -20.73
N ASP A 271 -25.88 -19.13 -20.28
CA ASP A 271 -26.70 -18.02 -20.75
C ASP A 271 -26.14 -16.66 -20.31
N VAL A 272 -25.52 -16.63 -19.13
CA VAL A 272 -24.80 -15.43 -18.65
C VAL A 272 -23.62 -15.11 -19.54
N LEU A 273 -22.79 -16.11 -19.90
CA LEU A 273 -21.66 -15.92 -20.81
C LEU A 273 -22.12 -15.44 -22.19
N GLN A 274 -23.19 -16.01 -22.73
CA GLN A 274 -23.76 -15.59 -24.02
C GLN A 274 -24.24 -14.14 -23.97
N GLN A 275 -24.98 -13.75 -22.94
CA GLN A 275 -25.44 -12.38 -22.77
C GLN A 275 -24.29 -11.39 -22.52
N LEU A 276 -23.25 -11.79 -21.78
CA LEU A 276 -22.04 -10.97 -21.61
C LEU A 276 -21.36 -10.73 -22.97
N ARG A 277 -21.25 -11.76 -23.80
CA ARG A 277 -20.70 -11.66 -25.14
C ARG A 277 -21.52 -10.71 -26.02
N ASP A 278 -22.83 -10.94 -26.12
CA ASP A 278 -23.75 -10.17 -26.99
C ASP A 278 -23.77 -8.68 -26.62
N ASN A 279 -23.61 -8.39 -25.35
CA ASN A 279 -23.75 -7.03 -24.83
C ASN A 279 -22.44 -6.28 -24.60
N TYR A 280 -21.31 -6.98 -24.33
CA TYR A 280 -20.10 -6.36 -23.79
C TYR A 280 -18.81 -6.81 -24.49
N SER A 281 -18.87 -7.60 -25.58
CA SER A 281 -17.69 -7.91 -26.38
C SER A 281 -17.07 -6.69 -27.03
N THR A 282 -15.86 -6.81 -27.57
CA THR A 282 -15.16 -5.75 -28.28
C THR A 282 -16.03 -5.18 -29.42
N GLY A 283 -16.14 -3.85 -29.48
CA GLY A 283 -16.99 -3.15 -30.47
C GLY A 283 -18.43 -2.91 -30.02
N SER A 284 -18.87 -3.46 -28.88
CA SER A 284 -20.19 -3.13 -28.32
C SER A 284 -20.31 -1.65 -28.02
N THR A 285 -21.48 -1.07 -28.24
CA THR A 285 -21.83 0.32 -27.88
C THR A 285 -22.67 0.39 -26.61
N ARG A 286 -22.92 -0.76 -25.96
CA ARG A 286 -23.80 -0.82 -24.81
C ARG A 286 -23.22 -0.02 -23.64
N PHE A 287 -24.12 0.67 -22.99
CA PHE A 287 -23.88 1.45 -21.80
C PHE A 287 -23.25 0.62 -20.67
N GLY A 288 -22.26 1.15 -19.97
CA GLY A 288 -21.55 0.43 -18.90
C GLY A 288 -20.58 -0.65 -19.37
N ARG A 289 -20.31 -0.75 -20.68
CA ARG A 289 -19.48 -1.82 -21.25
C ARG A 289 -18.08 -1.90 -20.62
N TYR A 290 -17.46 -0.77 -20.38
CA TYR A 290 -16.10 -0.77 -19.84
C TYR A 290 -16.04 -1.22 -18.37
N THR A 291 -17.10 -0.97 -17.55
CA THR A 291 -17.18 -1.52 -16.19
C THR A 291 -17.31 -3.00 -16.22
N VAL A 292 -18.26 -3.47 -16.99
CA VAL A 292 -18.46 -4.90 -17.07
C VAL A 292 -17.18 -5.58 -17.58
N ARG A 293 -16.54 -5.02 -18.60
CA ARG A 293 -15.27 -5.54 -19.10
C ARG A 293 -14.16 -5.53 -18.04
N TYR A 294 -14.07 -4.47 -17.23
CA TYR A 294 -13.12 -4.37 -16.13
C TYR A 294 -13.44 -5.40 -15.02
N LEU A 295 -14.72 -5.57 -14.67
CA LEU A 295 -15.15 -6.58 -13.70
C LEU A 295 -14.85 -8.00 -14.19
N LEU A 296 -15.04 -8.30 -15.47
CA LEU A 296 -14.70 -9.60 -16.06
C LEU A 296 -13.20 -9.90 -16.01
N LEU A 297 -12.37 -8.86 -16.07
CA LEU A 297 -10.92 -8.99 -15.96
C LEU A 297 -10.45 -9.25 -14.51
N ASN A 298 -11.14 -8.66 -13.52
CA ASN A 298 -10.74 -8.66 -12.11
C ASN A 298 -11.87 -9.17 -11.20
N LEU A 299 -12.53 -10.21 -11.50
CA LEU A 299 -13.74 -10.71 -10.84
C LEU A 299 -13.56 -10.87 -9.30
N ARG A 300 -13.66 -9.75 -8.59
CA ARG A 300 -13.48 -9.63 -7.14
C ARG A 300 -14.75 -9.12 -6.49
N GLU A 301 -15.07 -9.65 -5.32
CA GLU A 301 -16.28 -9.30 -4.58
C GLU A 301 -16.32 -7.81 -4.21
N ASP A 302 -15.20 -7.27 -3.71
CA ASP A 302 -15.10 -5.85 -3.34
C ASP A 302 -15.35 -4.88 -4.49
N LEU A 303 -14.96 -5.25 -5.73
CA LEU A 303 -15.24 -4.47 -6.93
C LEU A 303 -16.71 -4.58 -7.36
N LEU A 304 -17.26 -5.78 -7.30
CA LEU A 304 -18.66 -6.04 -7.65
C LEU A 304 -19.61 -5.31 -6.70
N GLU A 305 -19.37 -5.34 -5.40
CA GLU A 305 -20.21 -4.66 -4.40
C GLU A 305 -20.23 -3.13 -4.59
N ARG A 306 -19.12 -2.53 -5.01
CA ARG A 306 -19.08 -1.08 -5.29
C ARG A 306 -20.01 -0.65 -6.41
N VAL A 307 -20.25 -1.51 -7.39
CA VAL A 307 -21.11 -1.21 -8.54
C VAL A 307 -22.55 -1.67 -8.37
N MET A 308 -22.83 -2.56 -7.41
CA MET A 308 -24.17 -3.10 -7.19
C MET A 308 -25.15 -2.06 -6.60
N PRO A 309 -26.45 -2.13 -6.95
CA PRO A 309 -27.48 -1.34 -6.29
C PRO A 309 -27.50 -1.60 -4.79
N SER A 310 -27.62 -0.54 -3.99
CA SER A 310 -27.82 -0.64 -2.54
C SER A 310 -29.23 -0.24 -2.15
N GLN A 311 -29.64 -0.54 -0.91
CA GLN A 311 -30.95 -0.09 -0.37
C GLN A 311 -31.10 1.44 -0.41
N PHE A 312 -30.00 2.19 -0.30
CA PHE A 312 -29.99 3.66 -0.37
C PHE A 312 -29.89 4.22 -1.79
N ASN A 313 -29.46 3.40 -2.75
CA ASN A 313 -29.40 3.78 -4.15
C ASN A 313 -29.79 2.57 -5.02
N PRO A 314 -31.09 2.44 -5.36
CA PRO A 314 -31.60 1.31 -6.12
C PRO A 314 -31.14 1.30 -7.58
N GLN A 315 -30.49 2.38 -8.02
CA GLN A 315 -29.87 2.42 -9.35
C GLN A 315 -28.43 1.93 -9.27
N TRP A 316 -27.97 1.28 -10.33
CA TRP A 316 -26.57 0.96 -10.51
C TRP A 316 -25.72 2.21 -10.31
N LYS A 317 -24.75 2.12 -9.40
CA LYS A 317 -23.80 3.22 -9.18
C LYS A 317 -22.98 3.57 -10.43
N CYS A 318 -23.06 2.73 -11.45
CA CYS A 318 -22.31 2.81 -12.70
C CYS A 318 -23.16 2.57 -13.94
N ARG A 319 -24.33 3.14 -14.01
CA ARG A 319 -25.05 3.20 -15.30
C ARG A 319 -24.19 3.83 -16.40
N ASP A 320 -23.41 4.80 -16.05
CA ASP A 320 -22.30 5.36 -16.82
C ASP A 320 -21.01 5.08 -16.12
N LEU A 321 -20.30 4.07 -16.55
CA LEU A 321 -18.90 4.18 -16.36
C LEU A 321 -18.43 5.37 -17.14
N TYR A 322 -18.02 6.34 -16.41
CA TYR A 322 -17.31 7.49 -16.93
C TYR A 322 -16.02 7.10 -17.68
N LEU A 323 -15.55 5.88 -17.58
CA LEU A 323 -14.66 5.18 -18.52
C LEU A 323 -15.16 5.21 -19.97
N SER A 324 -16.46 5.44 -20.24
CA SER A 324 -16.99 5.45 -21.60
C SER A 324 -16.50 6.63 -22.43
N LYS A 325 -16.21 7.76 -21.81
CA LYS A 325 -15.67 8.96 -22.46
C LYS A 325 -14.18 9.15 -22.21
N LYS A 326 -13.70 8.74 -21.03
CA LYS A 326 -12.36 9.01 -20.52
C LYS A 326 -11.86 7.81 -19.71
N CYS A 327 -10.63 7.44 -19.90
CA CYS A 327 -10.00 6.31 -19.19
C CYS A 327 -9.46 6.71 -17.81
N PHE A 328 -10.19 7.58 -17.07
CA PHE A 328 -9.67 8.12 -15.81
C PHE A 328 -10.41 7.63 -14.59
N PRO A 329 -9.64 7.43 -13.50
CA PRO A 329 -10.18 7.16 -12.18
C PRO A 329 -10.56 8.44 -11.44
N PHE A 330 -11.48 9.24 -11.98
CA PHE A 330 -12.02 10.40 -11.28
C PHE A 330 -12.97 9.98 -10.15
N GLU A 331 -13.19 10.87 -9.19
CA GLU A 331 -14.01 10.63 -7.99
C GLU A 331 -15.42 10.07 -8.25
N ARG A 332 -15.97 10.30 -9.42
CA ARG A 332 -17.26 9.73 -9.84
C ARG A 332 -17.21 8.25 -10.18
N ASN A 333 -16.03 7.73 -10.50
CA ASN A 333 -15.87 6.33 -10.83
C ASN A 333 -15.73 5.53 -9.53
N PRO A 334 -16.65 4.60 -9.22
CA PRO A 334 -16.56 3.79 -8.01
C PRO A 334 -15.34 2.85 -8.01
N LEU A 335 -14.71 2.65 -9.16
CA LEU A 335 -13.47 1.89 -9.33
C LEU A 335 -12.24 2.79 -9.41
N ALA A 336 -12.38 4.08 -9.09
CA ALA A 336 -11.30 5.06 -9.23
C ALA A 336 -10.05 4.69 -8.44
N SER A 337 -10.21 4.21 -7.18
CA SER A 337 -9.08 3.80 -6.35
C SER A 337 -8.27 2.66 -6.96
N ASP A 338 -8.93 1.73 -7.63
CA ASP A 338 -8.29 0.55 -8.21
C ASP A 338 -7.62 0.87 -9.55
N LEU A 339 -8.24 1.77 -10.30
CA LEU A 339 -7.69 2.26 -11.57
C LEU A 339 -6.52 3.23 -11.36
N ALA A 340 -6.53 3.95 -10.24
CA ALA A 340 -5.47 4.88 -9.82
C ALA A 340 -4.41 4.24 -8.93
N ASP A 341 -4.43 2.91 -8.74
CA ASP A 341 -3.49 2.26 -7.82
C ASP A 341 -2.05 2.64 -8.17
N SER A 342 -1.51 3.46 -7.31
CA SER A 342 -0.21 4.10 -7.40
C SER A 342 0.96 3.13 -7.33
N LYS A 343 0.71 1.91 -6.85
CA LYS A 343 1.74 0.88 -6.63
C LYS A 343 2.03 0.06 -7.88
N THR A 344 1.14 0.12 -8.87
CA THR A 344 1.38 -0.51 -10.16
C THR A 344 2.11 0.45 -11.08
N SER A 345 3.12 -0.03 -11.81
CA SER A 345 3.83 0.80 -12.79
C SER A 345 2.84 1.36 -13.81
N GLN A 346 3.07 2.59 -14.30
CA GLN A 346 2.25 3.24 -15.36
C GLN A 346 1.96 2.32 -16.54
N LEU A 347 2.95 1.49 -16.93
CA LEU A 347 2.83 0.49 -17.97
C LEU A 347 1.82 -0.61 -17.66
N SER A 348 1.68 -1.02 -16.39
CA SER A 348 0.71 -2.05 -16.03
C SER A 348 -0.71 -1.50 -16.00
N GLN A 349 -0.93 -0.26 -15.57
CA GLN A 349 -2.24 0.40 -15.62
C GLN A 349 -2.69 0.67 -17.05
N ALA A 350 -1.83 1.23 -17.89
CA ALA A 350 -2.11 1.42 -19.31
C ALA A 350 -2.46 0.10 -20.01
N LYS A 351 -1.81 -0.99 -19.61
CA LYS A 351 -2.05 -2.32 -20.14
C LYS A 351 -3.41 -2.90 -19.72
N TYR A 352 -3.81 -2.71 -18.48
CA TYR A 352 -5.15 -3.08 -18.01
C TYR A 352 -6.22 -2.29 -18.75
N LEU A 353 -6.04 -0.98 -18.85
CA LEU A 353 -6.97 -0.12 -19.58
C LEU A 353 -7.03 -0.46 -21.08
N ALA A 354 -5.91 -0.75 -21.72
CA ALA A 354 -5.87 -1.14 -23.15
C ALA A 354 -6.59 -2.47 -23.45
N ARG A 355 -6.83 -3.32 -22.46
CA ARG A 355 -7.68 -4.52 -22.60
C ARG A 355 -9.17 -4.23 -22.47
N VAL A 356 -9.52 -3.21 -21.73
CA VAL A 356 -10.90 -2.84 -21.39
C VAL A 356 -11.45 -1.81 -22.37
N VAL A 357 -10.61 -0.87 -22.82
CA VAL A 357 -10.95 0.30 -23.64
C VAL A 357 -10.16 0.30 -24.94
N GLU A 358 -10.63 1.03 -25.92
CA GLU A 358 -9.92 1.22 -27.17
C GLU A 358 -8.58 1.97 -26.97
N LYS A 359 -7.58 1.63 -27.78
CA LYS A 359 -6.21 2.15 -27.67
C LYS A 359 -6.15 3.69 -27.74
N GLU A 360 -6.91 4.30 -28.64
CA GLU A 360 -6.96 5.75 -28.83
C GLU A 360 -7.42 6.48 -27.57
N LYS A 361 -8.35 5.89 -26.80
CA LYS A 361 -8.84 6.47 -25.55
C LYS A 361 -7.84 6.30 -24.41
N THR A 362 -7.06 5.24 -24.43
CA THR A 362 -6.00 5.02 -23.44
C THR A 362 -4.87 6.04 -23.63
N GLU A 363 -4.54 6.39 -24.88
CA GLU A 363 -3.51 7.37 -25.20
C GLU A 363 -3.85 8.79 -24.71
N ILE A 364 -5.14 9.14 -24.63
CA ILE A 364 -5.57 10.43 -24.07
C ILE A 364 -5.20 10.56 -22.57
N ALA A 365 -5.18 9.46 -21.83
CA ALA A 365 -4.88 9.43 -20.40
C ALA A 365 -3.38 9.54 -20.08
N VAL A 366 -2.52 9.34 -21.08
CA VAL A 366 -1.06 9.25 -20.88
C VAL A 366 -0.46 10.46 -20.16
N PRO A 367 -0.82 11.72 -20.44
CA PRO A 367 -0.21 12.87 -19.75
C PRO A 367 -0.59 13.01 -18.26
N TYR A 368 -1.68 12.41 -17.81
CA TYR A 368 -2.11 12.48 -16.41
C TYR A 368 -1.20 11.68 -15.48
N TRP A 369 -0.79 10.49 -15.88
CA TRP A 369 -0.03 9.57 -14.99
C TRP A 369 1.38 10.02 -14.60
N PRO A 370 2.21 10.61 -15.48
CA PRO A 370 3.51 11.15 -15.08
C PRO A 370 3.40 12.17 -13.94
N ILE A 371 2.37 13.02 -13.98
CA ILE A 371 2.13 14.03 -12.94
C ILE A 371 1.75 13.36 -11.62
N VAL A 372 0.77 12.46 -11.63
CA VAL A 372 0.34 11.73 -10.42
C VAL A 372 1.50 10.93 -9.85
N LYS A 373 2.28 10.27 -10.69
CA LYS A 373 3.45 9.52 -10.24
C LYS A 373 4.52 10.43 -9.63
N SER A 374 4.85 11.54 -10.28
CA SER A 374 5.80 12.50 -9.74
C SER A 374 5.36 12.99 -8.36
N MET A 375 4.08 13.28 -8.20
CA MET A 375 3.53 13.70 -6.91
C MET A 375 3.63 12.62 -5.83
N GLN A 376 3.42 11.36 -6.19
CA GLN A 376 3.52 10.24 -5.25
C GLN A 376 4.96 9.93 -4.86
N ASP A 377 5.88 10.01 -5.83
CA ASP A 377 7.29 9.67 -5.62
C ASP A 377 8.06 10.79 -4.91
N THR A 378 7.74 12.06 -5.20
CA THR A 378 8.48 13.23 -4.72
C THR A 378 7.67 14.15 -3.81
N GLY A 379 6.36 13.99 -3.76
CA GLY A 379 5.44 14.93 -3.11
C GLY A 379 5.27 16.27 -3.82
N GLU A 380 5.92 16.48 -4.99
CA GLU A 380 5.91 17.75 -5.72
C GLU A 380 4.74 17.85 -6.68
N ILE A 381 4.05 19.02 -6.68
CA ILE A 381 2.89 19.23 -7.57
C ILE A 381 3.27 19.48 -9.02
N TYR A 382 4.46 20.00 -9.29
CA TYR A 382 4.91 20.33 -10.62
C TYR A 382 5.81 19.26 -11.19
N CYS A 383 5.47 18.78 -12.37
CA CYS A 383 6.23 17.80 -13.14
C CYS A 383 6.86 18.48 -14.37
N ASN A 384 8.12 18.19 -14.66
CA ASN A 384 8.76 18.72 -15.86
C ASN A 384 8.08 18.17 -17.14
N LEU A 385 7.87 19.03 -18.14
CA LEU A 385 7.44 18.61 -19.47
C LEU A 385 8.52 17.74 -20.12
N GLY A 386 8.10 16.72 -20.85
CA GLY A 386 8.99 15.79 -21.55
C GLY A 386 8.42 14.38 -21.67
N GLY A 387 8.97 13.57 -22.56
CA GLY A 387 8.46 12.22 -22.83
C GLY A 387 7.02 12.23 -23.32
N ASP A 388 6.13 11.57 -22.58
CA ASP A 388 4.70 11.49 -22.88
C ASP A 388 3.92 12.74 -22.43
N LEU A 389 4.52 13.60 -21.61
CA LEU A 389 3.92 14.84 -21.10
C LEU A 389 4.31 16.02 -22.00
N THR A 390 3.61 16.16 -23.12
CA THR A 390 3.79 17.25 -24.09
C THR A 390 2.58 18.19 -24.08
N GLU A 391 2.77 19.44 -24.53
CA GLU A 391 1.65 20.38 -24.62
C GLU A 391 0.50 19.87 -25.52
N GLN A 392 0.82 19.19 -26.61
CA GLN A 392 -0.19 18.60 -27.49
C GLN A 392 -0.97 17.47 -26.79
N ALA A 393 -0.31 16.64 -25.99
CA ALA A 393 -0.95 15.59 -25.22
C ALA A 393 -1.84 16.19 -24.10
N ILE A 394 -1.36 17.25 -23.44
CA ILE A 394 -2.12 18.01 -22.43
C ILE A 394 -3.39 18.61 -23.06
N GLN A 395 -3.27 19.23 -24.23
CA GLN A 395 -4.42 19.82 -24.93
C GLN A 395 -5.46 18.75 -25.26
N LYS A 396 -5.05 17.63 -25.87
CA LYS A 396 -5.96 16.50 -26.17
C LYS A 396 -6.67 15.98 -24.91
N TYR A 397 -5.95 15.91 -23.79
CA TYR A 397 -6.51 15.51 -22.52
C TYR A 397 -7.57 16.52 -22.05
N ASN A 398 -7.23 17.80 -22.00
CA ASN A 398 -8.12 18.85 -21.53
C ASN A 398 -9.37 18.99 -22.41
N ASP A 399 -9.27 18.80 -23.73
CA ASP A 399 -10.40 18.85 -24.66
C ASP A 399 -11.43 17.73 -24.39
N CYS A 400 -11.02 16.64 -23.76
CA CYS A 400 -11.90 15.55 -23.37
C CYS A 400 -12.63 15.76 -22.05
N LEU A 401 -12.27 16.79 -21.26
CA LEU A 401 -12.90 17.07 -19.97
C LEU A 401 -14.29 17.71 -20.14
N ASP A 402 -15.28 17.23 -19.39
CA ASP A 402 -16.59 17.90 -19.31
C ASP A 402 -16.57 19.08 -18.32
N ASP A 403 -17.65 19.89 -18.32
CA ASP A 403 -17.73 21.09 -17.49
C ASP A 403 -17.60 20.81 -16.01
N TRP A 404 -18.11 19.67 -15.54
CA TRP A 404 -18.00 19.30 -14.14
C TRP A 404 -16.56 18.93 -13.77
N GLU A 405 -15.85 18.21 -14.64
CA GLU A 405 -14.46 17.83 -14.41
C GLU A 405 -13.55 19.07 -14.42
N ARG A 406 -13.86 20.03 -15.31
CA ARG A 406 -13.18 21.34 -15.31
C ARG A 406 -13.44 22.12 -14.01
N GLN A 407 -14.69 22.15 -13.55
CA GLN A 407 -15.04 22.78 -12.26
C GLN A 407 -14.33 22.12 -11.07
N LYS A 408 -14.04 20.82 -11.15
CA LYS A 408 -13.26 20.07 -10.15
C LYS A 408 -11.75 20.27 -10.29
N GLY A 409 -11.29 20.97 -11.34
CA GLY A 409 -9.88 21.25 -11.57
C GLY A 409 -9.07 20.05 -12.02
N TYR A 410 -9.69 19.10 -12.75
CA TYR A 410 -8.96 17.95 -13.29
C TYR A 410 -8.16 18.28 -14.54
N GLU A 411 -8.20 19.52 -14.98
CA GLU A 411 -7.36 20.04 -16.07
C GLU A 411 -5.88 19.93 -15.69
N ILE A 412 -5.08 19.61 -16.69
CA ILE A 412 -3.63 19.76 -16.59
C ILE A 412 -3.30 21.15 -17.08
N ILE A 413 -2.68 21.94 -16.22
CA ILE A 413 -2.17 23.27 -16.55
C ILE A 413 -0.66 23.21 -16.73
N SER A 414 -0.14 23.93 -17.73
CA SER A 414 1.30 24.06 -17.97
C SER A 414 1.75 25.49 -17.71
N ASP A 415 2.93 25.65 -17.13
CA ASP A 415 3.56 26.93 -16.86
C ASP A 415 5.07 26.81 -17.17
N GLY A 416 5.49 27.41 -18.30
CA GLY A 416 6.85 27.28 -18.82
C GLY A 416 7.19 25.82 -19.14
N ASN A 417 8.14 25.22 -18.43
CA ASN A 417 8.57 23.83 -18.65
C ASN A 417 8.02 22.82 -17.62
N VAL A 418 6.96 23.19 -16.89
CA VAL A 418 6.32 22.34 -15.90
C VAL A 418 4.82 22.23 -16.12
N ALA A 419 4.23 21.15 -15.65
CA ALA A 419 2.79 20.93 -15.68
C ALA A 419 2.31 20.39 -14.33
N CYS A 420 1.05 20.65 -13.99
CA CYS A 420 0.40 20.12 -12.79
C CYS A 420 -1.10 19.93 -13.03
N ILE A 421 -1.77 19.25 -12.10
CA ILE A 421 -3.22 19.16 -12.08
C ILE A 421 -3.77 20.38 -11.32
N ALA A 422 -4.66 21.14 -11.95
CA ALA A 422 -5.18 22.41 -11.42
C ALA A 422 -5.76 22.27 -10.00
N ALA A 423 -6.49 21.19 -9.70
CA ALA A 423 -7.06 20.95 -8.36
C ALA A 423 -5.99 20.87 -7.26
N TYR A 424 -4.83 20.31 -7.56
CA TYR A 424 -3.75 20.18 -6.58
C TYR A 424 -3.06 21.51 -6.32
N GLU A 425 -2.79 22.28 -7.37
CA GLU A 425 -2.29 23.64 -7.24
C GLU A 425 -3.27 24.52 -6.47
N ALA A 426 -4.54 24.54 -6.87
CA ALA A 426 -5.58 25.33 -6.21
C ALA A 426 -5.75 24.96 -4.73
N SER A 427 -5.69 23.67 -4.38
CA SER A 427 -5.79 23.25 -2.97
C SER A 427 -4.57 23.68 -2.16
N THR A 428 -3.37 23.60 -2.74
CA THR A 428 -2.13 24.05 -2.10
C THR A 428 -2.14 25.57 -1.87
N LEU A 429 -2.49 26.34 -2.88
CA LEU A 429 -2.58 27.80 -2.79
C LEU A 429 -3.65 28.24 -1.78
N PHE A 430 -4.83 27.57 -1.79
CA PHE A 430 -5.88 27.87 -0.79
C PHE A 430 -5.37 27.67 0.64
N ILE A 431 -4.73 26.51 0.93
CA ILE A 431 -4.20 26.23 2.27
C ILE A 431 -3.17 27.30 2.69
N LEU A 432 -2.22 27.60 1.80
CA LEU A 432 -1.14 28.55 2.09
C LEU A 432 -1.66 29.98 2.24
N ASN A 433 -2.60 30.44 1.40
CA ASN A 433 -3.25 31.73 1.54
C ASN A 433 -4.00 31.83 2.87
N LYS A 434 -4.76 30.78 3.23
CA LYS A 434 -5.50 30.77 4.50
C LYS A 434 -4.58 30.83 5.72
N LEU A 435 -3.47 30.10 5.69
CA LEU A 435 -2.46 30.16 6.76
C LEU A 435 -1.75 31.53 6.80
N LEU A 436 -1.48 32.14 5.64
CA LEU A 436 -0.94 33.51 5.55
C LEU A 436 -1.89 34.53 6.17
N GLU A 437 -3.18 34.48 5.83
CA GLU A 437 -4.22 35.33 6.44
C GLU A 437 -4.19 35.22 7.99
N LEU A 438 -4.29 33.97 8.49
CA LEU A 438 -4.27 33.72 9.94
C LEU A 438 -2.98 34.20 10.59
N SER A 439 -1.84 34.12 9.89
CA SER A 439 -0.54 34.57 10.42
C SER A 439 -0.42 36.08 10.57
N GLN A 440 -1.30 36.87 9.97
CA GLN A 440 -1.30 38.34 9.99
C GLN A 440 -2.41 38.91 10.86
N LEU A 441 -3.16 38.09 11.58
CA LEU A 441 -4.24 38.49 12.46
C LEU A 441 -3.75 38.64 13.90
N PRO A 442 -3.48 39.87 14.40
CA PRO A 442 -3.03 40.09 15.77
C PRO A 442 -4.16 39.87 16.77
N ASN A 443 -3.80 39.49 17.99
CA ASN A 443 -4.73 39.31 19.08
C ASN A 443 -4.42 40.22 20.26
N LYS A 444 -5.30 41.20 20.50
CA LYS A 444 -5.15 42.14 21.62
C LYS A 444 -5.33 41.41 22.94
N GLY A 445 -4.44 41.66 23.92
CA GLY A 445 -4.48 41.06 25.26
C GLY A 445 -3.78 39.68 25.37
N GLN A 446 -3.39 39.05 24.28
CA GLN A 446 -2.73 37.72 24.34
C GLN A 446 -1.32 37.81 24.94
N LYS A 447 -0.63 38.93 24.76
CA LYS A 447 0.71 39.16 25.32
C LYS A 447 0.68 39.09 26.86
N GLU A 448 -0.30 39.73 27.48
CA GLU A 448 -0.46 39.75 28.93
C GLU A 448 -0.78 38.35 29.48
N VAL A 449 -1.58 37.55 28.74
CA VAL A 449 -1.86 36.15 29.11
C VAL A 449 -0.57 35.32 29.07
N ASN A 450 0.22 35.45 28.01
CA ASN A 450 1.48 34.73 27.86
C ASN A 450 2.49 35.10 28.97
N GLU A 451 2.66 36.38 29.26
CA GLU A 451 3.57 36.86 30.29
C GLU A 451 3.12 36.42 31.68
N ARG A 452 1.82 36.37 31.96
CA ARG A 452 1.29 35.85 33.23
C ARG A 452 1.62 34.34 33.34
N TYR A 453 1.33 33.55 32.32
CA TYR A 453 1.62 32.13 32.30
C TYR A 453 3.11 31.85 32.56
N LEU A 454 4.02 32.58 31.89
CA LEU A 454 5.47 32.41 32.06
C LEU A 454 5.95 32.76 33.47
N ARG A 455 5.30 33.73 34.15
CA ARG A 455 5.61 34.06 35.54
C ARG A 455 5.09 33.03 36.54
N ASP A 456 3.88 32.51 36.29
CA ASP A 456 3.20 31.61 37.22
C ASP A 456 3.75 30.19 37.18
N CYS A 457 4.25 29.72 35.99
CA CYS A 457 4.69 28.35 35.79
C CYS A 457 6.03 27.97 36.45
N ASN A 458 6.90 28.92 36.80
CA ASN A 458 8.23 28.68 37.42
C ASN A 458 9.04 27.56 36.72
N ILE A 459 8.85 27.37 35.38
CA ILE A 459 9.47 26.31 34.58
C ILE A 459 10.86 26.79 34.15
N ALA A 460 11.90 26.05 34.54
CA ALA A 460 13.22 26.22 33.96
C ALA A 460 13.22 25.68 32.54
N PHE A 461 13.15 26.54 31.53
CA PHE A 461 13.19 26.15 30.13
C PHE A 461 14.61 25.69 29.77
N SER A 462 14.74 24.44 29.41
CA SER A 462 16.01 23.89 28.87
C SER A 462 16.25 24.29 27.40
N ASP A 463 15.25 24.86 26.73
CA ASP A 463 15.30 25.33 25.35
C ASP A 463 14.70 26.75 25.26
N SER A 464 15.56 27.73 24.98
CA SER A 464 15.19 29.16 24.85
C SER A 464 14.15 29.40 23.75
N LYS A 465 14.11 28.55 22.72
CA LYS A 465 13.10 28.66 21.65
C LYS A 465 11.69 28.34 22.13
N LYS A 466 11.54 27.42 23.08
CA LYS A 466 10.22 27.11 23.67
C LYS A 466 9.69 28.29 24.48
N GLU A 467 10.54 28.91 25.30
CA GLU A 467 10.20 30.11 26.06
C GLU A 467 9.82 31.27 25.12
N GLU A 468 10.65 31.56 24.12
CA GLU A 468 10.37 32.58 23.12
C GLU A 468 9.05 32.31 22.38
N THR A 469 8.78 31.05 22.02
CA THR A 469 7.54 30.66 21.38
C THR A 469 6.35 30.95 22.26
N LEU A 470 6.35 30.55 23.51
CA LEU A 470 5.27 30.82 24.44
C LEU A 470 5.05 32.33 24.66
N LYS A 471 6.14 33.10 24.70
CA LYS A 471 6.08 34.57 24.84
C LYS A 471 5.35 35.26 23.68
N TYR A 472 5.54 34.78 22.47
CA TYR A 472 4.98 35.41 21.25
C TYR A 472 3.81 34.64 20.64
N ALA A 473 3.45 33.45 21.17
CA ALA A 473 2.32 32.65 20.66
C ALA A 473 1.04 33.47 20.61
N PHE A 474 0.41 33.53 19.46
CA PHE A 474 -0.86 34.23 19.20
C PHE A 474 -0.90 35.74 19.48
N VAL A 475 0.24 36.36 19.66
CA VAL A 475 0.29 37.86 19.86
C VAL A 475 0.03 38.57 18.51
N ASN A 476 0.75 38.18 17.46
CA ASN A 476 0.65 38.79 16.12
C ASN A 476 -0.01 37.85 15.07
N SER A 477 -0.44 36.66 15.45
CA SER A 477 -0.92 35.63 14.60
C SER A 477 -2.01 34.79 15.26
N ARG A 478 -2.92 34.21 14.49
CA ARG A 478 -3.87 33.22 14.99
C ARG A 478 -3.43 31.78 14.63
N VAL A 479 -2.31 31.62 13.93
CA VAL A 479 -1.71 30.32 13.63
C VAL A 479 -0.31 30.22 14.21
N LEU A 480 0.00 29.06 14.77
CA LEU A 480 1.34 28.68 15.22
C LEU A 480 1.74 27.35 14.59
N LEU A 481 2.82 27.37 13.79
CA LEU A 481 3.42 26.19 13.19
C LEU A 481 4.63 25.76 14.02
N ILE A 482 4.61 24.52 14.49
CA ILE A 482 5.67 23.93 15.32
C ILE A 482 6.35 22.83 14.50
N TYR A 483 7.52 23.15 13.99
CA TYR A 483 8.38 22.19 13.30
C TYR A 483 9.38 21.60 14.28
N GLY A 484 9.78 20.38 14.05
CA GLY A 484 10.84 19.77 14.84
C GLY A 484 11.02 18.31 14.55
N ALA A 485 12.25 17.84 14.66
CA ALA A 485 12.61 16.45 14.55
C ALA A 485 11.88 15.56 15.58
N ALA A 486 11.99 14.27 15.40
CA ALA A 486 11.51 13.31 16.38
C ALA A 486 12.15 13.57 17.77
N GLY A 487 11.33 13.56 18.83
CA GLY A 487 11.80 13.73 20.20
C GLY A 487 12.24 15.16 20.60
N THR A 488 11.93 16.19 19.83
CA THR A 488 12.26 17.60 20.19
C THR A 488 11.26 18.24 21.16
N GLY A 489 10.20 17.50 21.54
CA GLY A 489 9.22 17.96 22.52
C GLY A 489 8.12 18.83 21.93
N LYS A 490 7.72 18.60 20.67
CA LYS A 490 6.54 19.23 20.04
C LYS A 490 5.28 19.06 20.88
N THR A 491 4.98 17.83 21.28
CA THR A 491 3.79 17.51 22.10
C THR A 491 3.85 18.14 23.47
N THR A 492 5.04 18.26 24.08
CA THR A 492 5.24 18.99 25.32
C THR A 492 4.92 20.48 25.15
N LEU A 493 5.32 21.07 24.02
CA LEU A 493 4.98 22.48 23.73
C LEU A 493 3.46 22.64 23.47
N ILE A 494 2.81 21.68 22.83
CA ILE A 494 1.34 21.63 22.69
C ILE A 494 0.67 21.62 24.08
N ASP A 495 1.14 20.77 25.01
CA ASP A 495 0.62 20.69 26.37
C ASP A 495 0.78 22.02 27.14
N MET A 496 1.94 22.65 27.03
CA MET A 496 2.19 23.99 27.63
C MET A 496 1.24 25.04 27.05
N ILE A 497 1.04 25.08 25.73
CA ILE A 497 0.12 26.00 25.05
C ILE A 497 -1.33 25.70 25.46
N SER A 498 -1.69 24.44 25.56
CA SER A 498 -3.00 24.02 26.06
C SER A 498 -3.25 24.51 27.47
N THR A 499 -2.28 24.38 28.36
CA THR A 499 -2.35 24.87 29.76
C THR A 499 -2.42 26.38 29.80
N MET A 500 -1.61 27.10 29.00
CA MET A 500 -1.63 28.54 28.87
C MET A 500 -3.00 29.09 28.45
N LEU A 501 -3.73 28.34 27.63
CA LEU A 501 -5.07 28.69 27.16
C LEU A 501 -6.15 27.93 27.95
N SER A 502 -5.97 27.77 29.27
CA SER A 502 -6.97 27.19 30.16
C SER A 502 -8.28 27.98 30.09
N GLY A 503 -9.43 27.31 30.16
CA GLY A 503 -10.76 27.94 30.04
C GLY A 503 -11.23 28.16 28.58
N ARG A 504 -10.45 27.77 27.58
CA ARG A 504 -10.86 27.72 26.15
C ARG A 504 -11.35 26.34 25.78
N ARG A 505 -12.36 26.25 24.92
CA ARG A 505 -12.80 24.96 24.31
C ARG A 505 -11.78 24.51 23.30
N LYS A 506 -11.28 23.27 23.47
CA LYS A 506 -10.14 22.76 22.72
C LYS A 506 -10.49 21.52 21.90
N LEU A 507 -9.91 21.45 20.71
CA LEU A 507 -9.97 20.28 19.86
C LEU A 507 -8.56 19.81 19.56
N PHE A 508 -8.31 18.52 19.75
CA PHE A 508 -7.04 17.87 19.41
C PHE A 508 -7.27 16.92 18.22
N LEU A 509 -6.52 17.11 17.16
CA LEU A 509 -6.64 16.37 15.91
C LEU A 509 -5.33 15.66 15.55
N THR A 510 -5.45 14.46 15.00
CA THR A 510 -4.36 13.73 14.32
C THR A 510 -4.91 12.95 13.13
N LYS A 511 -4.04 12.43 12.27
CA LYS A 511 -4.45 11.60 11.13
C LYS A 511 -4.88 10.21 11.60
N THR A 512 -4.17 9.59 12.54
CA THR A 512 -4.36 8.20 12.96
C THR A 512 -4.85 8.09 14.40
N HIS A 513 -5.58 7.02 14.71
CA HIS A 513 -6.05 6.77 16.09
C HIS A 513 -4.91 6.52 17.06
N THR A 514 -3.84 5.85 16.64
CA THR A 514 -2.64 5.65 17.46
C THR A 514 -1.98 6.97 17.87
N ALA A 515 -1.80 7.89 16.91
CA ALA A 515 -1.26 9.22 17.21
C ALA A 515 -2.19 10.01 18.13
N LEU A 516 -3.52 9.88 17.95
CA LEU A 516 -4.52 10.54 18.78
C LEU A 516 -4.44 10.12 20.25
N GLN A 517 -4.35 8.81 20.49
CA GLN A 517 -4.22 8.28 21.83
C GLN A 517 -2.88 8.63 22.48
N ASN A 518 -1.77 8.59 21.72
CA ASN A 518 -0.49 9.06 22.21
C ASN A 518 -0.52 10.54 22.60
N LEU A 519 -1.22 11.37 21.80
CA LEU A 519 -1.45 12.77 22.11
C LEU A 519 -2.28 12.91 23.40
N GLN A 520 -3.38 12.18 23.51
CA GLN A 520 -4.28 12.21 24.68
C GLN A 520 -3.56 11.84 25.98
N ARG A 521 -2.71 10.81 25.95
CA ARG A 521 -1.91 10.38 27.13
C ARG A 521 -0.86 11.41 27.55
N ARG A 522 -0.37 12.24 26.61
CA ARG A 522 0.71 13.22 26.86
C ARG A 522 0.21 14.62 27.21
N ILE A 523 -1.08 14.89 27.01
CA ILE A 523 -1.70 16.17 27.40
C ILE A 523 -2.21 16.04 28.83
N ASN A 524 -1.51 16.67 29.76
CA ASN A 524 -1.82 16.59 31.20
C ASN A 524 -3.07 17.37 31.59
N ASN A 525 -3.28 18.54 30.96
CA ASN A 525 -4.39 19.45 31.27
C ASN A 525 -5.18 19.83 30.00
N PRO A 526 -5.95 18.87 29.44
CA PRO A 526 -6.73 19.19 28.24
C PRO A 526 -7.83 20.21 28.48
N GLY A 527 -8.39 20.26 29.66
CA GLY A 527 -9.60 21.01 30.04
C GLY A 527 -10.87 20.18 29.98
N ALA A 528 -11.92 20.58 30.71
CA ALA A 528 -13.18 19.82 30.81
C ALA A 528 -13.91 19.70 29.45
N ASP A 529 -13.79 20.69 28.56
CA ASP A 529 -14.44 20.74 27.25
C ASP A 529 -13.48 20.38 26.12
N ALA A 530 -12.47 19.55 26.38
CA ALA A 530 -11.54 19.10 25.35
C ALA A 530 -12.11 17.90 24.57
N SER A 531 -11.92 17.93 23.27
CA SER A 531 -12.28 16.81 22.39
C SER A 531 -11.05 16.29 21.66
N PHE A 532 -10.95 14.95 21.52
CA PHE A 532 -9.91 14.26 20.77
C PHE A 532 -10.55 13.51 19.61
N VAL A 533 -10.20 13.83 18.37
CA VAL A 533 -10.87 13.29 17.17
C VAL A 533 -9.86 13.11 16.04
N SER A 534 -10.02 12.09 15.18
CA SER A 534 -9.22 12.02 13.95
C SER A 534 -9.68 13.08 12.94
N ILE A 535 -8.74 13.63 12.15
CA ILE A 535 -9.06 14.65 11.15
C ILE A 535 -10.09 14.13 10.12
N ASN A 536 -10.02 12.85 9.77
CA ASN A 536 -10.97 12.22 8.87
C ASN A 536 -12.41 12.17 9.47
N SER A 537 -12.52 11.91 10.78
CA SER A 537 -13.81 11.94 11.47
C SER A 537 -14.34 13.37 11.59
N PHE A 538 -13.45 14.34 11.83
CA PHE A 538 -13.82 15.76 11.88
C PHE A 538 -14.36 16.24 10.52
N THR A 539 -13.67 15.94 9.43
CA THR A 539 -14.05 16.39 8.08
C THR A 539 -15.39 15.81 7.59
N LYS A 540 -15.80 14.64 8.11
CA LYS A 540 -17.11 14.02 7.79
C LYS A 540 -18.30 14.60 8.57
N ARG A 541 -18.08 15.28 9.70
CA ARG A 541 -19.17 15.84 10.54
C ARG A 541 -19.83 17.03 9.85
N VAL A 542 -21.14 17.09 9.90
CA VAL A 542 -21.95 18.18 9.33
C VAL A 542 -22.06 19.33 10.36
N ASN A 543 -22.38 18.99 11.61
CA ASN A 543 -22.49 19.96 12.69
C ASN A 543 -21.26 19.85 13.59
N LEU A 544 -20.49 20.91 13.65
CA LEU A 544 -19.27 21.00 14.46
C LEU A 544 -19.55 21.87 15.69
N PRO A 545 -19.15 21.44 16.90
CA PRO A 545 -19.10 22.33 18.06
C PRO A 545 -18.12 23.48 17.79
N ASP A 546 -18.37 24.59 18.41
CA ASP A 546 -17.46 25.75 18.36
C ASP A 546 -16.24 25.48 19.22
N TYR A 547 -15.06 25.52 18.62
CA TYR A 547 -13.79 25.43 19.33
C TYR A 547 -13.02 26.74 19.26
N ASP A 548 -12.45 27.17 20.39
CA ASP A 548 -11.65 28.38 20.50
C ASP A 548 -10.20 28.13 20.07
N VAL A 549 -9.72 26.90 20.29
CA VAL A 549 -8.36 26.46 19.96
C VAL A 549 -8.39 25.05 19.31
N ILE A 550 -7.69 24.90 18.21
CA ILE A 550 -7.52 23.61 17.55
C ILE A 550 -6.03 23.28 17.47
N PHE A 551 -5.67 22.11 17.98
CA PHE A 551 -4.34 21.53 17.91
C PHE A 551 -4.35 20.40 16.89
N VAL A 552 -3.43 20.45 15.92
CA VAL A 552 -3.26 19.37 14.93
C VAL A 552 -1.83 18.87 15.05
N ASP A 553 -1.66 17.64 15.48
CA ASP A 553 -0.34 17.00 15.57
C ASP A 553 -0.12 16.04 14.38
N GLU A 554 1.14 15.72 14.10
CA GLU A 554 1.61 14.93 12.95
C GLU A 554 1.13 15.49 11.59
N CYS A 555 1.20 16.82 11.41
CA CYS A 555 0.74 17.54 10.22
C CYS A 555 1.39 17.07 8.91
N SER A 556 2.61 16.55 8.95
CA SER A 556 3.29 15.96 7.77
C SER A 556 2.54 14.78 7.16
N THR A 557 1.67 14.12 7.94
CA THR A 557 0.87 12.97 7.48
C THR A 557 -0.47 13.35 6.87
N ILE A 558 -0.86 14.63 6.97
CA ILE A 558 -2.18 15.12 6.54
C ILE A 558 -2.09 15.62 5.10
N ASP A 559 -2.89 15.01 4.22
CA ASP A 559 -2.98 15.37 2.81
C ASP A 559 -3.65 16.73 2.57
N ASN A 560 -3.41 17.29 1.38
CA ASN A 560 -3.95 18.60 0.99
C ASN A 560 -5.49 18.63 1.01
N ARG A 561 -6.14 17.55 0.61
CA ARG A 561 -7.62 17.48 0.56
C ARG A 561 -8.21 17.55 1.98
N ALA A 562 -7.69 16.74 2.90
CA ALA A 562 -8.16 16.75 4.29
C ALA A 562 -7.91 18.10 4.94
N MET A 563 -6.72 18.72 4.72
CA MET A 563 -6.38 20.03 5.27
C MET A 563 -7.22 21.15 4.68
N LYS A 564 -7.51 21.13 3.39
CA LYS A 564 -8.40 22.10 2.74
C LYS A 564 -9.80 22.04 3.35
N VAL A 565 -10.43 20.85 3.40
CA VAL A 565 -11.76 20.67 3.97
C VAL A 565 -11.79 21.07 5.46
N PHE A 566 -10.72 20.79 6.21
CA PHE A 566 -10.58 21.21 7.59
C PHE A 566 -10.59 22.75 7.72
N LEU A 567 -9.77 23.45 6.92
CA LEU A 567 -9.68 24.92 6.96
C LEU A 567 -10.98 25.60 6.49
N GLU A 568 -11.69 25.02 5.53
CA GLU A 568 -13.01 25.51 5.08
C GLU A 568 -14.07 25.44 6.19
N LYS A 569 -13.97 24.45 7.08
CA LYS A 569 -14.91 24.25 8.21
C LYS A 569 -14.51 25.00 9.48
N MET A 570 -13.27 25.45 9.57
CA MET A 570 -12.76 26.14 10.74
C MET A 570 -13.29 27.58 10.81
N ARG A 571 -13.64 28.04 12.00
CA ARG A 571 -14.05 29.42 12.22
C ARG A 571 -12.84 30.37 12.10
N PRO A 572 -13.05 31.62 11.58
CA PRO A 572 -11.97 32.59 11.40
C PRO A 572 -11.33 33.09 12.70
N ASP A 573 -12.03 33.00 13.83
CA ASP A 573 -11.59 33.47 15.14
C ASP A 573 -10.88 32.39 15.99
N THR A 574 -10.81 31.17 15.49
CA THR A 574 -10.16 30.04 16.16
C THR A 574 -8.64 30.17 16.12
N PHE A 575 -7.98 29.87 17.25
CA PHE A 575 -6.53 29.69 17.29
C PHE A 575 -6.14 28.32 16.75
N LEU A 576 -5.14 28.28 15.88
CA LEU A 576 -4.69 27.07 15.21
C LEU A 576 -3.23 26.75 15.55
N VAL A 577 -2.97 25.60 16.13
CA VAL A 577 -1.63 25.05 16.36
C VAL A 577 -1.42 23.87 15.43
N LEU A 578 -0.40 23.93 14.60
CA LEU A 578 -0.02 22.91 13.63
C LEU A 578 1.38 22.38 13.98
N ALA A 579 1.50 21.10 14.35
CA ALA A 579 2.77 20.51 14.71
C ALA A 579 3.12 19.33 13.82
N GLY A 580 4.41 19.19 13.49
CA GLY A 580 4.85 18.07 12.65
C GLY A 580 6.35 18.05 12.38
N ASP A 581 6.77 17.00 11.69
CA ASP A 581 8.16 16.78 11.29
C ASP A 581 8.23 16.66 9.76
N THR A 582 8.80 17.64 9.10
CA THR A 582 8.92 17.69 7.63
C THR A 582 9.98 16.75 7.07
N TYR A 583 10.69 16.02 7.89
CA TYR A 583 11.74 15.08 7.50
C TYR A 583 11.27 13.61 7.56
N GLN A 584 10.14 13.34 8.25
CA GLN A 584 9.53 12.02 8.29
C GLN A 584 8.77 11.69 7.01
N ILE A 585 8.22 10.46 6.94
CA ILE A 585 7.37 10.02 5.83
C ILE A 585 6.23 11.02 5.62
N GLU A 586 6.07 11.43 4.39
CA GLU A 586 4.99 12.32 3.97
C GLU A 586 3.64 11.58 3.94
N SER A 587 2.58 12.33 3.71
CA SER A 587 1.24 11.78 3.53
C SER A 587 1.19 10.74 2.39
N ILE A 588 0.39 9.69 2.56
CA ILE A 588 0.16 8.67 1.52
C ILE A 588 -0.51 9.30 0.29
N ASP A 589 -1.48 10.19 0.53
CA ASP A 589 -2.07 11.03 -0.49
C ASP A 589 -1.26 12.33 -0.60
N PHE A 590 -1.46 13.08 -1.68
CA PHE A 590 -0.72 14.31 -1.90
C PHE A 590 -0.84 15.30 -0.73
N GLY A 591 0.28 15.75 -0.15
CA GLY A 591 0.24 16.51 1.08
C GLY A 591 1.47 17.34 1.48
N ASN A 592 2.10 18.06 0.56
CA ASN A 592 3.30 18.86 0.87
C ASN A 592 3.03 20.27 1.46
N TRP A 593 1.77 20.63 1.70
CA TRP A 593 1.39 21.96 2.19
C TRP A 593 2.14 22.39 3.47
N PHE A 594 2.36 21.46 4.41
CA PHE A 594 3.03 21.75 5.68
C PHE A 594 4.51 22.13 5.50
N THR A 595 5.15 21.50 4.54
CA THR A 595 6.54 21.80 4.19
C THR A 595 6.65 23.15 3.48
N TYR A 596 5.77 23.49 2.55
CA TYR A 596 5.75 24.80 1.92
C TYR A 596 5.43 25.92 2.92
N ALA A 597 4.50 25.66 3.85
CA ALA A 597 4.14 26.62 4.91
C ALA A 597 5.35 27.04 5.76
N LYS A 598 6.32 26.14 5.99
CA LYS A 598 7.57 26.44 6.73
C LYS A 598 8.35 27.60 6.10
N ASP A 599 8.38 27.67 4.76
CA ASP A 599 9.15 28.66 4.01
C ASP A 599 8.37 29.92 3.65
N ILE A 600 7.04 29.87 3.77
CA ILE A 600 6.13 30.96 3.39
C ILE A 600 5.67 31.75 4.62
N ILE A 601 5.33 31.09 5.72
CA ILE A 601 4.82 31.72 6.94
C ILE A 601 6.00 32.17 7.81
N LYS A 602 6.29 33.50 7.85
CA LYS A 602 7.45 34.06 8.55
C LYS A 602 7.07 35.13 9.57
N THR A 603 5.79 35.29 9.88
CA THR A 603 5.35 36.28 10.91
C THR A 603 5.92 35.89 12.27
N LYS A 604 6.41 36.87 13.04
CA LYS A 604 6.97 36.63 14.37
C LYS A 604 5.92 36.02 15.30
N GLY A 605 6.23 34.87 15.89
CA GLY A 605 5.32 34.09 16.75
C GLY A 605 4.36 33.16 16.03
N SER A 606 4.46 33.00 14.67
CA SER A 606 3.66 32.06 13.89
C SER A 606 4.40 30.79 13.47
N ASN A 607 5.72 30.76 13.65
CA ASN A 607 6.56 29.64 13.19
C ASN A 607 7.73 29.43 14.15
N VAL A 608 7.95 28.19 14.55
CA VAL A 608 9.10 27.77 15.37
C VAL A 608 9.63 26.43 14.88
N GLU A 609 10.95 26.28 14.89
CA GLU A 609 11.60 24.99 14.67
C GLU A 609 12.40 24.59 15.91
N LEU A 610 11.95 23.49 16.54
CA LEU A 610 12.62 22.87 17.69
C LEU A 610 13.75 21.95 17.16
N VAL A 611 14.97 22.15 17.66
CA VAL A 611 16.15 21.43 17.19
C VAL A 611 16.73 20.45 18.22
N SER A 612 16.56 20.73 19.51
CA SER A 612 17.15 19.92 20.59
C SER A 612 16.31 18.66 20.80
N THR A 613 16.89 17.46 20.59
CA THR A 613 16.21 16.19 20.83
C THR A 613 16.37 15.72 22.26
N TRP A 614 15.30 15.16 22.84
CA TRP A 614 15.24 14.61 24.20
C TRP A 614 14.89 13.11 24.22
N ARG A 615 14.71 12.52 23.04
CA ARG A 615 14.31 11.11 22.88
C ARG A 615 15.41 10.16 23.31
N THR A 616 16.65 10.49 23.01
CA THR A 616 17.84 9.70 23.35
C THR A 616 18.90 10.56 24.02
N LYS A 617 19.74 9.88 24.81
CA LYS A 617 20.95 10.47 25.39
C LYS A 617 22.21 9.98 24.67
N ASP A 618 22.07 9.06 23.71
CA ASP A 618 23.17 8.50 22.93
C ASP A 618 23.67 9.55 21.90
N PRO A 619 24.93 10.02 22.04
CA PRO A 619 25.48 11.01 21.12
C PRO A 619 25.57 10.51 19.68
N GLY A 620 25.88 9.21 19.48
CA GLY A 620 26.01 8.63 18.14
C GLY A 620 24.67 8.62 17.40
N LEU A 621 23.57 8.26 18.09
CA LEU A 621 22.22 8.34 17.53
C LEU A 621 21.83 9.79 17.17
N ILE A 622 22.14 10.74 18.05
CA ILE A 622 21.84 12.17 17.81
C ILE A 622 22.58 12.67 16.57
N GLU A 623 23.87 12.33 16.44
CA GLU A 623 24.69 12.73 15.30
C GLU A 623 24.19 12.10 14.02
N LEU A 624 23.90 10.79 14.00
CA LEU A 624 23.34 10.10 12.84
C LEU A 624 22.00 10.73 12.40
N TRP A 625 21.11 11.04 13.33
CA TRP A 625 19.83 11.69 13.00
C TRP A 625 20.01 13.08 12.41
N ASN A 626 20.96 13.88 12.95
CA ASN A 626 21.25 15.22 12.44
C ASN A 626 21.88 15.18 11.04
N GLU A 627 22.85 14.29 10.82
CA GLU A 627 23.47 14.08 9.50
C GLU A 627 22.43 13.62 8.48
N THR A 628 21.61 12.62 8.84
CA THR A 628 20.55 12.15 7.96
C THR A 628 19.55 13.27 7.66
N ARG A 629 19.09 14.02 8.66
CA ARG A 629 18.15 15.14 8.48
C ARG A 629 18.68 16.19 7.49
N ASN A 630 19.95 16.51 7.61
CA ASN A 630 20.58 17.56 6.79
C ASN A 630 21.07 17.03 5.43
N LYS A 631 20.89 15.74 5.15
CA LYS A 631 21.47 15.06 3.97
C LYS A 631 22.99 15.30 3.88
N GLY A 632 23.67 15.19 5.01
CA GLY A 632 25.08 15.48 5.17
C GLY A 632 25.96 14.44 4.44
N ALA A 633 27.18 14.85 4.09
CA ALA A 633 28.12 13.97 3.40
C ALA A 633 28.68 12.86 4.32
N LEU A 634 28.53 12.99 5.64
CA LEU A 634 29.10 12.08 6.62
C LEU A 634 28.18 10.94 7.05
N ILE A 635 27.01 10.78 6.41
CA ILE A 635 26.02 9.74 6.80
C ILE A 635 26.66 8.35 6.79
N THR A 636 27.41 8.00 5.75
CA THR A 636 28.06 6.70 5.62
C THR A 636 29.11 6.47 6.71
N GLU A 637 29.90 7.50 7.05
CA GLU A 637 30.90 7.43 8.12
C GLU A 637 30.21 7.20 9.48
N LYS A 638 29.14 7.93 9.78
CA LYS A 638 28.38 7.77 11.01
C LYS A 638 27.75 6.37 11.13
N LEU A 639 27.33 5.79 10.03
CA LEU A 639 26.75 4.45 9.99
C LEU A 639 27.76 3.34 10.27
N VAL A 640 29.01 3.50 9.84
CA VAL A 640 30.00 2.41 9.82
C VAL A 640 31.14 2.65 10.81
N ILE A 641 31.70 3.87 10.89
CA ILE A 641 32.93 4.18 11.64
C ILE A 641 32.61 4.65 13.05
N ASP A 642 31.75 5.65 13.18
CA ASP A 642 31.50 6.33 14.48
C ASP A 642 30.44 5.61 15.33
N GLY A 643 29.59 4.79 14.72
CA GLY A 643 28.60 3.95 15.38
C GLY A 643 28.46 2.60 14.69
N PRO A 644 28.50 1.49 15.39
CA PRO A 644 28.29 0.18 14.79
C PRO A 644 26.80 -0.03 14.45
N PHE A 645 26.23 0.90 13.66
CA PHE A 645 24.81 0.85 13.31
C PHE A 645 24.53 -0.05 12.11
N SER A 646 25.53 -0.24 11.24
CA SER A 646 25.40 -1.04 10.01
C SER A 646 25.88 -2.46 10.23
N GLU A 647 25.09 -3.43 9.78
CA GLU A 647 25.39 -4.87 9.89
C GLU A 647 24.88 -5.61 8.66
N ASN A 648 25.51 -6.74 8.32
CA ASN A 648 24.99 -7.60 7.26
C ASN A 648 23.73 -8.35 7.72
N ILE A 649 22.80 -8.56 6.79
CA ILE A 649 21.61 -9.37 7.08
C ILE A 649 22.06 -10.81 7.39
N GLY A 650 21.74 -11.30 8.58
CA GLY A 650 22.14 -12.62 9.05
C GLY A 650 21.49 -12.98 10.39
N GLU A 651 22.06 -13.95 11.10
CA GLU A 651 21.54 -14.44 12.39
C GLU A 651 21.39 -13.34 13.46
N GLY A 652 22.19 -12.28 13.41
CA GLY A 652 22.08 -11.14 14.30
C GLY A 652 20.72 -10.44 14.28
N VAL A 653 19.94 -10.59 13.21
CA VAL A 653 18.56 -10.08 13.14
C VAL A 653 17.68 -10.77 14.16
N LEU A 654 17.88 -12.08 14.38
CA LEU A 654 17.05 -12.91 15.28
C LEU A 654 17.41 -12.74 16.76
N ASN A 655 18.61 -12.24 17.08
CA ASN A 655 19.07 -12.08 18.44
C ASN A 655 18.31 -10.93 19.12
N SER A 656 17.47 -11.19 20.11
CA SER A 656 16.82 -10.16 20.92
C SER A 656 17.56 -9.96 22.23
N GLU A 657 18.00 -8.73 22.50
CA GLU A 657 18.72 -8.37 23.70
C GLU A 657 17.87 -7.55 24.69
N ILE A 658 16.73 -7.01 24.24
CA ILE A 658 15.93 -6.05 25.01
C ILE A 658 14.44 -6.36 24.83
N MET A 659 13.66 -6.32 25.92
CA MET A 659 12.22 -6.63 25.89
C MET A 659 11.38 -5.69 24.99
N ASP A 660 11.77 -4.40 24.83
CA ASP A 660 11.08 -3.43 23.96
C ASP A 660 11.88 -3.23 22.66
N GLU A 661 12.02 -4.31 21.89
CA GLU A 661 12.68 -4.33 20.59
C GLU A 661 11.66 -4.49 19.47
N VAL A 662 11.89 -3.81 18.35
CA VAL A 662 11.09 -3.95 17.13
C VAL A 662 11.97 -4.10 15.90
N ILE A 663 11.50 -4.91 14.95
CA ILE A 663 12.09 -5.04 13.64
C ILE A 663 11.25 -4.25 12.65
N LEU A 664 11.89 -3.37 11.90
CA LEU A 664 11.27 -2.52 10.90
C LEU A 664 11.57 -3.03 9.49
N CYS A 665 10.52 -3.31 8.73
CA CYS A 665 10.60 -3.69 7.33
C CYS A 665 9.83 -2.69 6.45
N LEU A 666 10.24 -2.50 5.20
CA LEU A 666 9.51 -1.62 4.28
C LEU A 666 8.31 -2.35 3.65
N ASN A 667 8.54 -3.54 3.13
CA ASN A 667 7.55 -4.30 2.37
C ASN A 667 6.92 -5.41 3.23
N TYR A 668 5.71 -5.81 2.87
CA TYR A 668 5.03 -6.96 3.47
C TYR A 668 5.55 -8.28 2.90
N ASP A 669 5.90 -8.31 1.64
CA ASP A 669 6.19 -9.49 0.85
C ASP A 669 7.68 -9.57 0.53
N GLY A 670 8.16 -10.77 0.20
CA GLY A 670 9.54 -11.08 -0.12
C GLY A 670 10.30 -11.68 1.04
N LYS A 671 11.49 -12.20 0.77
CA LYS A 671 12.36 -12.95 1.68
C LYS A 671 12.52 -12.28 3.07
N PHE A 672 12.80 -11.00 3.10
CA PHE A 672 12.91 -10.19 4.31
C PHE A 672 11.74 -9.20 4.46
N GLY A 673 10.60 -9.53 3.85
CA GLY A 673 9.36 -8.82 4.08
C GLY A 673 8.77 -9.11 5.45
N LEU A 674 7.89 -8.24 5.90
CA LEU A 674 7.28 -8.28 7.22
C LEU A 674 6.64 -9.64 7.53
N ASN A 675 5.92 -10.24 6.57
CA ASN A 675 5.22 -11.51 6.79
C ASN A 675 6.20 -12.66 7.01
N ASN A 676 7.27 -12.73 6.21
CA ASN A 676 8.32 -13.75 6.39
C ASN A 676 9.11 -13.52 7.68
N MET A 677 9.47 -12.27 7.99
CA MET A 677 10.16 -11.95 9.23
C MET A 677 9.34 -12.37 10.45
N ASN A 678 8.04 -12.05 10.48
CA ASN A 678 7.16 -12.50 11.55
C ASN A 678 7.11 -14.03 11.66
N SER A 679 7.09 -14.75 10.53
CA SER A 679 7.14 -16.21 10.52
C SER A 679 8.46 -16.74 11.08
N TYR A 680 9.60 -16.13 10.75
CA TYR A 680 10.92 -16.55 11.28
C TYR A 680 10.96 -16.41 12.81
N PHE A 681 10.51 -15.27 13.34
CA PHE A 681 10.47 -15.04 14.78
C PHE A 681 9.46 -15.95 15.49
N GLN A 682 8.30 -16.18 14.88
CA GLN A 682 7.32 -17.13 15.42
C GLN A 682 7.88 -18.56 15.49
N ASN A 683 8.68 -18.97 14.49
CA ASN A 683 9.31 -20.29 14.51
C ASN A 683 10.37 -20.41 15.62
N ALA A 684 11.03 -19.30 15.97
CA ALA A 684 11.96 -19.25 17.12
C ALA A 684 11.24 -19.30 18.49
N ASN A 685 9.94 -18.97 18.56
CA ASN A 685 9.13 -19.17 19.76
C ASN A 685 8.93 -20.66 19.99
N THR A 686 9.33 -21.18 21.16
CA THR A 686 9.32 -22.62 21.52
C THR A 686 7.95 -23.17 21.91
N GLU A 687 6.96 -22.29 22.11
CA GLU A 687 5.60 -22.70 22.46
C GLU A 687 4.91 -23.52 21.36
N THR A 688 3.99 -24.38 21.77
CA THR A 688 3.28 -25.23 20.82
C THR A 688 2.38 -24.42 19.90
N ALA A 689 2.52 -24.64 18.60
CA ALA A 689 1.71 -23.97 17.60
C ALA A 689 0.28 -24.54 17.55
N VAL A 690 -0.71 -23.66 17.59
CA VAL A 690 -2.09 -23.98 17.26
C VAL A 690 -2.34 -23.57 15.80
N VAL A 691 -2.77 -24.54 14.97
CA VAL A 691 -3.07 -24.31 13.56
C VAL A 691 -4.55 -23.97 13.43
N TRP A 692 -4.82 -22.81 12.81
CA TRP A 692 -6.17 -22.39 12.44
C TRP A 692 -6.21 -22.07 10.94
N ARG A 693 -6.84 -22.91 10.16
CA ARG A 693 -6.83 -22.87 8.68
C ARG A 693 -5.38 -22.94 8.14
N ASP A 694 -4.96 -21.94 7.43
CA ASP A 694 -3.64 -21.84 6.82
C ASP A 694 -2.60 -21.07 7.66
N TRP A 695 -2.98 -20.65 8.87
CA TRP A 695 -2.13 -19.83 9.79
C TRP A 695 -1.83 -20.58 11.08
N LYS A 696 -0.75 -20.18 11.71
CA LYS A 696 -0.30 -20.69 13.01
C LYS A 696 -0.26 -19.57 14.02
N TYR A 697 -0.62 -19.89 15.27
CA TYR A 697 -0.56 -18.98 16.42
C TYR A 697 0.07 -19.70 17.59
N LYS A 698 0.85 -18.98 18.40
CA LYS A 698 1.50 -19.50 19.61
C LYS A 698 1.22 -18.60 20.80
N VAL A 699 1.21 -19.17 21.98
CA VAL A 699 1.22 -18.40 23.22
C VAL A 699 2.51 -17.57 23.25
N GLY A 700 2.45 -16.32 23.71
CA GLY A 700 3.57 -15.39 23.69
C GLY A 700 3.76 -14.62 22.38
N ASP A 701 3.02 -14.93 21.32
CA ASP A 701 3.09 -14.16 20.07
C ASP A 701 2.72 -12.70 20.30
N HIS A 702 3.58 -11.79 19.87
CA HIS A 702 3.27 -10.36 19.80
C HIS A 702 2.35 -10.08 18.64
N ILE A 703 1.33 -9.27 18.87
CA ILE A 703 0.31 -8.94 17.87
C ILE A 703 0.04 -7.44 17.77
N LEU A 704 -0.45 -7.03 16.59
CA LEU A 704 -1.04 -5.71 16.36
C LEU A 704 -2.44 -5.89 15.80
N PHE A 705 -3.42 -5.24 16.44
CA PHE A 705 -4.78 -5.22 15.91
C PHE A 705 -4.84 -4.45 14.59
N ASN A 706 -5.73 -4.91 13.72
CA ASN A 706 -6.04 -4.28 12.44
C ASN A 706 -7.43 -3.65 12.52
N ASP A 707 -7.66 -2.65 11.69
CA ASP A 707 -9.00 -2.08 11.51
C ASP A 707 -9.85 -3.08 10.70
N THR A 708 -10.76 -3.74 11.37
CA THR A 708 -11.61 -4.79 10.79
C THR A 708 -13.09 -4.44 10.82
N ASP A 709 -13.47 -3.23 11.25
CA ASP A 709 -14.86 -2.82 11.51
C ASP A 709 -15.62 -3.78 12.46
N ARG A 710 -14.88 -4.67 13.16
CA ARG A 710 -15.45 -5.65 14.07
C ARG A 710 -15.54 -5.12 15.50
N PHE A 711 -14.45 -4.50 15.95
CA PHE A 711 -14.32 -3.95 17.28
C PHE A 711 -14.06 -2.45 17.22
N SER A 712 -14.79 -1.67 17.98
CA SER A 712 -14.61 -0.21 18.02
C SER A 712 -13.46 0.19 18.95
N LEU A 713 -13.17 -0.63 19.97
CA LEU A 713 -12.16 -0.37 20.99
C LEU A 713 -10.76 -0.85 20.58
N LEU A 714 -10.69 -1.95 19.81
CA LEU A 714 -9.44 -2.53 19.36
C LEU A 714 -9.01 -1.88 18.04
N TYR A 715 -8.51 -0.66 18.15
CA TYR A 715 -8.13 0.15 17.00
C TYR A 715 -6.87 -0.35 16.29
N ASN A 716 -6.69 0.11 15.05
CA ASN A 716 -5.55 -0.24 14.20
C ASN A 716 -4.21 0.14 14.85
N ASN A 717 -3.28 -0.80 14.89
CA ASN A 717 -1.96 -0.74 15.53
C ASN A 717 -1.97 -0.76 17.08
N LEU A 718 -3.07 -1.15 17.72
CA LEU A 718 -3.05 -1.48 19.14
C LEU A 718 -2.18 -2.71 19.36
N LYS A 719 -1.21 -2.61 20.25
CA LYS A 719 -0.32 -3.71 20.61
C LYS A 719 -1.01 -4.68 21.57
N GLY A 720 -0.68 -5.96 21.44
CA GLY A 720 -1.10 -7.00 22.36
C GLY A 720 -0.18 -8.21 22.32
N GLN A 721 -0.42 -9.16 23.21
CA GLN A 721 0.27 -10.44 23.29
C GLN A 721 -0.72 -11.57 23.54
N ILE A 722 -0.56 -12.68 22.83
CA ILE A 722 -1.41 -13.86 23.01
C ILE A 722 -1.01 -14.56 24.32
N VAL A 723 -1.98 -14.72 25.22
CA VAL A 723 -1.77 -15.38 26.53
C VAL A 723 -2.29 -16.81 26.51
N GLN A 724 -3.39 -17.07 25.82
CA GLN A 724 -4.00 -18.40 25.74
C GLN A 724 -4.70 -18.58 24.40
N ILE A 725 -4.69 -19.79 23.88
CA ILE A 725 -5.40 -20.20 22.65
C ILE A 725 -6.19 -21.46 22.94
N GLU A 726 -7.47 -21.47 22.58
CA GLU A 726 -8.36 -22.63 22.71
C GLU A 726 -9.00 -22.94 21.35
N LEU A 727 -8.84 -24.18 20.88
CA LEU A 727 -9.38 -24.62 19.60
C LEU A 727 -10.65 -25.43 19.82
N PHE A 728 -11.72 -25.07 19.11
CA PHE A 728 -13.01 -25.76 19.05
C PHE A 728 -13.33 -26.15 17.60
N ASP A 729 -14.29 -27.02 17.39
CA ASP A 729 -14.63 -27.54 16.05
C ASP A 729 -14.98 -26.44 15.03
N SER A 730 -15.65 -25.36 15.44
CA SER A 730 -16.14 -24.29 14.56
C SER A 730 -15.56 -22.91 14.86
N ARG A 731 -14.62 -22.80 15.80
CA ARG A 731 -14.06 -21.52 16.21
C ARG A 731 -12.71 -21.69 16.91
N ILE A 732 -11.90 -20.66 16.87
CA ILE A 732 -10.72 -20.50 17.70
C ILE A 732 -10.95 -19.33 18.66
N ARG A 733 -10.53 -19.49 19.91
CA ARG A 733 -10.65 -18.50 20.98
C ARG A 733 -9.28 -17.99 21.36
N PHE A 734 -9.14 -16.70 21.41
CA PHE A 734 -7.93 -16.00 21.83
C PHE A 734 -8.16 -15.29 23.16
N THR A 735 -7.28 -15.47 24.12
CA THR A 735 -7.11 -14.61 25.28
C THR A 735 -5.86 -13.77 25.05
N VAL A 736 -5.98 -12.45 25.12
CA VAL A 736 -4.95 -11.50 24.69
C VAL A 736 -4.80 -10.40 25.73
N ASP A 737 -3.58 -10.04 26.04
CA ASP A 737 -3.24 -8.83 26.80
C ASP A 737 -3.11 -7.66 25.82
N VAL A 738 -3.81 -6.54 26.10
CA VAL A 738 -3.78 -5.32 25.26
C VAL A 738 -3.27 -4.13 26.04
N GLU A 739 -2.41 -3.29 25.43
CA GLU A 739 -1.75 -2.14 26.07
C GLU A 739 -2.67 -0.91 26.22
N ILE A 740 -3.91 -1.13 26.65
CA ILE A 740 -4.87 -0.06 27.00
C ILE A 740 -5.71 -0.47 28.22
N PRO A 741 -6.04 0.46 29.11
CA PRO A 741 -7.02 0.20 30.14
C PRO A 741 -8.45 0.22 29.56
N LEU A 742 -9.18 -0.89 29.71
CA LEU A 742 -10.59 -1.02 29.31
C LEU A 742 -11.42 -1.38 30.54
N THR A 743 -12.65 -0.91 30.61
CA THR A 743 -13.60 -1.33 31.63
C THR A 743 -14.42 -2.53 31.15
N GLU A 744 -15.02 -3.27 32.08
CA GLU A 744 -15.91 -4.38 31.75
C GLU A 744 -17.09 -3.90 30.87
N GLN A 745 -17.63 -2.72 31.15
CA GLN A 745 -18.74 -2.15 30.41
C GLN A 745 -18.34 -1.77 28.96
N ASP A 746 -17.13 -1.26 28.77
CA ASP A 746 -16.58 -0.98 27.43
C ASP A 746 -16.49 -2.27 26.62
N CYS A 747 -15.95 -3.33 27.19
CA CYS A 747 -15.79 -4.63 26.54
C CYS A 747 -17.13 -5.26 26.14
N GLN A 748 -18.13 -5.23 27.02
CA GLN A 748 -19.47 -5.76 26.76
C GLN A 748 -20.12 -5.07 25.54
N ASN A 749 -19.99 -3.75 25.43
CA ASN A 749 -20.56 -2.99 24.32
C ASN A 749 -19.95 -3.37 22.95
N ASP A 750 -18.72 -3.85 22.94
CA ASP A 750 -17.96 -4.23 21.71
C ASP A 750 -17.99 -5.75 21.45
N GLY A 751 -18.68 -6.53 22.26
CA GLY A 751 -18.75 -8.00 22.15
C GLY A 751 -17.46 -8.73 22.50
N ILE A 752 -16.67 -8.14 23.40
CA ILE A 752 -15.41 -8.68 23.95
C ILE A 752 -15.66 -9.13 25.38
N GLU A 753 -15.12 -10.27 25.76
CA GLU A 753 -15.14 -10.71 27.16
C GLU A 753 -13.97 -10.06 27.92
N PHE A 754 -14.29 -9.33 28.98
CA PHE A 754 -13.30 -8.78 29.91
C PHE A 754 -12.87 -9.87 30.90
N ILE A 755 -11.56 -10.00 31.13
CA ILE A 755 -11.01 -11.00 32.06
C ILE A 755 -10.41 -10.32 33.28
N ASP A 756 -9.43 -9.42 33.10
CA ASP A 756 -8.68 -8.80 34.19
C ASP A 756 -7.93 -7.54 33.73
N ILE A 757 -7.45 -6.74 34.67
CA ILE A 757 -6.51 -5.65 34.45
C ILE A 757 -5.27 -5.89 35.31
N ILE A 758 -4.11 -5.91 34.70
CA ILE A 758 -2.81 -6.08 35.33
C ILE A 758 -1.93 -4.90 34.92
N ASP A 759 -1.62 -4.01 35.82
CA ASP A 759 -0.80 -2.80 35.55
C ASP A 759 -1.36 -2.04 34.36
N ASP A 760 -1.85 -1.29 33.89
CA ASP A 760 -2.35 -0.60 32.67
C ASP A 760 -2.61 -1.49 31.45
N VAL A 761 -2.51 -2.82 31.56
CA VAL A 761 -2.77 -3.81 30.51
C VAL A 761 -4.10 -4.51 30.80
N THR A 762 -4.98 -4.55 29.84
CA THR A 762 -6.27 -5.26 29.97
C THR A 762 -6.19 -6.63 29.31
N ARG A 763 -6.57 -7.68 30.03
CA ARG A 763 -6.75 -9.03 29.50
C ARG A 763 -8.16 -9.20 28.99
N ILE A 764 -8.27 -9.52 27.71
CA ILE A 764 -9.53 -9.70 26.98
C ILE A 764 -9.60 -11.07 26.32
N ARG A 765 -10.82 -11.49 25.99
CA ARG A 765 -11.08 -12.73 25.26
C ARG A 765 -12.11 -12.53 24.16
N PHE A 766 -11.88 -13.19 23.01
CA PHE A 766 -12.83 -13.17 21.89
C PHE A 766 -12.69 -14.43 21.02
N ASP A 767 -13.74 -14.76 20.29
CA ASP A 767 -13.80 -15.92 19.39
C ASP A 767 -13.62 -15.49 17.94
N VAL A 768 -12.99 -16.33 17.13
CA VAL A 768 -12.95 -16.22 15.67
C VAL A 768 -13.61 -17.47 15.08
N LEU A 769 -14.69 -17.27 14.32
CA LEU A 769 -15.48 -18.35 13.73
C LEU A 769 -14.76 -18.99 12.55
N ASP A 770 -15.07 -20.25 12.26
CA ASP A 770 -14.63 -20.85 11.00
C ASP A 770 -15.43 -20.29 9.84
N PHE A 771 -14.84 -20.35 8.63
CA PHE A 771 -15.45 -19.79 7.43
C PHE A 771 -16.38 -20.79 6.78
N GLU A 772 -17.61 -20.38 6.52
CA GLU A 772 -18.61 -21.12 5.73
C GLU A 772 -19.01 -20.31 4.49
N GLU A 773 -19.29 -20.97 3.36
CA GLU A 773 -19.55 -20.32 2.06
C GLU A 773 -20.79 -19.41 2.07
N GLU A 774 -21.78 -19.73 2.90
CA GLU A 774 -23.08 -19.00 2.97
C GLU A 774 -23.24 -18.15 4.23
N MET A 775 -22.15 -17.71 4.85
CA MET A 775 -22.22 -16.87 6.05
C MET A 775 -22.84 -15.49 5.77
N ALA A 776 -23.62 -15.00 6.74
CA ALA A 776 -24.06 -13.61 6.77
C ALA A 776 -22.85 -12.65 6.93
N ASP A 777 -22.96 -11.42 6.42
CA ASP A 777 -21.85 -10.46 6.44
C ASP A 777 -21.32 -10.17 7.85
N GLU A 778 -22.20 -10.14 8.87
CA GLU A 778 -21.79 -9.95 10.28
C GLU A 778 -20.93 -11.13 10.80
N ASP A 779 -21.27 -12.36 10.44
CA ASP A 779 -20.52 -13.54 10.86
C ASP A 779 -19.23 -13.70 10.05
N ARG A 780 -19.20 -13.26 8.78
CA ARG A 780 -17.95 -13.17 8.00
C ARG A 780 -16.92 -12.26 8.67
N LYS A 781 -17.33 -11.14 9.24
CA LYS A 781 -16.42 -10.27 10.02
C LYS A 781 -15.84 -11.01 11.22
N LYS A 782 -16.64 -11.84 11.89
CA LYS A 782 -16.20 -12.68 13.02
C LYS A 782 -15.28 -13.83 12.58
N ALA A 783 -15.29 -14.21 11.32
CA ALA A 783 -14.43 -15.25 10.76
C ALA A 783 -13.01 -14.75 10.39
N ILE A 784 -12.76 -13.44 10.42
CA ILE A 784 -11.44 -12.86 10.19
C ILE A 784 -10.72 -12.63 11.53
N VAL A 785 -9.45 -13.05 11.59
CA VAL A 785 -8.59 -12.75 12.74
C VAL A 785 -8.31 -11.25 12.77
N PRO A 786 -8.67 -10.53 13.85
CA PRO A 786 -8.61 -9.06 13.88
C PRO A 786 -7.21 -8.49 14.15
N PHE A 787 -6.16 -9.31 14.09
CA PHE A 787 -4.79 -8.91 14.37
C PHE A 787 -3.80 -9.58 13.41
N GLN A 788 -2.58 -9.08 13.42
CA GLN A 788 -1.41 -9.65 12.75
C GLN A 788 -0.31 -9.95 13.77
N LEU A 789 0.60 -10.85 13.44
CA LEU A 789 1.85 -11.00 14.18
C LEU A 789 2.68 -9.71 14.11
N ALA A 790 3.38 -9.39 15.17
CA ALA A 790 4.06 -8.11 15.34
C ALA A 790 5.48 -8.19 15.93
N TYR A 791 6.20 -9.26 15.68
CA TYR A 791 7.64 -9.32 15.92
C TYR A 791 8.37 -8.32 15.00
N ALA A 792 7.91 -8.22 13.76
CA ALA A 792 8.31 -7.18 12.81
C ALA A 792 7.09 -6.33 12.43
N VAL A 793 7.31 -5.01 12.22
CA VAL A 793 6.27 -4.07 11.78
C VAL A 793 6.76 -3.24 10.58
N SER A 794 5.83 -2.69 9.80
CA SER A 794 6.24 -1.82 8.70
C SER A 794 6.71 -0.46 9.23
N ILE A 795 7.70 0.15 8.56
CA ILE A 795 8.20 1.48 8.90
C ILE A 795 7.04 2.50 8.97
N HIS A 796 6.06 2.40 8.09
CA HIS A 796 4.88 3.26 8.09
C HIS A 796 4.00 3.08 9.34
N LYS A 797 3.83 1.85 9.81
CA LYS A 797 3.07 1.56 11.04
C LYS A 797 3.80 1.98 12.31
N ALA A 798 5.13 2.00 12.28
CA ALA A 798 5.95 2.47 13.38
C ALA A 798 5.95 4.00 13.53
N GLN A 799 5.35 4.75 12.59
CA GLN A 799 5.24 6.20 12.69
C GLN A 799 4.42 6.59 13.93
N GLY A 800 4.92 7.55 14.70
CA GLY A 800 4.34 7.95 15.99
C GLY A 800 4.67 7.03 17.18
N LEU A 801 5.24 5.84 16.93
CA LEU A 801 5.69 4.91 17.99
C LEU A 801 7.17 5.11 18.31
N GLU A 802 7.60 4.59 19.44
CA GLU A 802 8.97 4.67 19.96
C GLU A 802 9.32 3.34 20.63
N TYR A 803 10.59 2.88 20.46
CA TYR A 803 11.07 1.63 21.01
C TYR A 803 12.47 1.80 21.61
N ARG A 804 12.80 1.01 22.63
CA ARG A 804 14.16 1.04 23.21
C ARG A 804 15.20 0.55 22.23
N SER A 805 14.91 -0.54 21.51
CA SER A 805 15.76 -1.11 20.47
C SER A 805 15.04 -1.18 19.13
N VAL A 806 15.73 -0.80 18.06
CA VAL A 806 15.19 -0.86 16.70
C VAL A 806 16.18 -1.56 15.78
N LYS A 807 15.70 -2.55 15.05
CA LYS A 807 16.39 -3.21 13.95
C LYS A 807 15.70 -2.83 12.64
N VAL A 808 16.42 -2.32 11.68
CA VAL A 808 15.89 -1.96 10.35
C VAL A 808 16.44 -2.95 9.34
N VAL A 809 15.58 -3.66 8.62
CA VAL A 809 16.00 -4.64 7.61
C VAL A 809 15.72 -4.08 6.22
N ILE A 810 16.79 -3.85 5.45
CA ILE A 810 16.75 -3.26 4.10
C ILE A 810 17.45 -4.22 3.12
N PRO A 811 16.71 -5.13 2.47
CA PRO A 811 17.27 -5.97 1.42
C PRO A 811 17.52 -5.17 0.13
N SER A 812 18.45 -5.64 -0.71
CA SER A 812 18.80 -5.00 -1.99
C SER A 812 17.59 -4.74 -2.91
N SER A 813 16.61 -5.65 -2.91
CA SER A 813 15.37 -5.50 -3.67
C SER A 813 14.50 -4.30 -3.27
N ASN A 814 14.82 -3.65 -2.15
CA ASN A 814 14.08 -2.51 -1.60
C ASN A 814 14.90 -1.20 -1.61
N ALA A 815 16.16 -1.23 -1.99
CA ALA A 815 17.04 -0.07 -1.94
C ALA A 815 16.43 1.18 -2.62
N GLU A 816 15.95 1.03 -3.84
CA GLU A 816 15.32 2.11 -4.62
C GLU A 816 14.07 2.71 -3.99
N LYS A 817 13.42 1.99 -3.07
CA LYS A 817 12.16 2.41 -2.42
C LYS A 817 12.40 3.09 -1.09
N ILE A 818 13.61 3.04 -0.56
CA ILE A 818 13.97 3.70 0.70
C ILE A 818 14.27 5.16 0.42
N THR A 819 13.25 5.99 0.49
CA THR A 819 13.41 7.44 0.41
C THR A 819 14.06 7.98 1.70
N HIS A 820 14.61 9.19 1.62
CA HIS A 820 15.15 9.90 2.79
C HIS A 820 14.17 9.93 3.97
N GLY A 821 12.89 10.27 3.73
CA GLY A 821 11.86 10.33 4.77
C GLY A 821 11.57 8.96 5.40
N ILE A 822 11.57 7.89 4.61
CA ILE A 822 11.37 6.51 5.09
C ILE A 822 12.55 6.11 5.99
N PHE A 823 13.77 6.33 5.54
CA PHE A 823 14.98 6.00 6.30
C PHE A 823 15.05 6.80 7.62
N TYR A 824 14.86 8.12 7.54
CA TYR A 824 14.86 8.99 8.70
C TYR A 824 13.76 8.59 9.71
N THR A 825 12.56 8.25 9.23
CA THR A 825 11.47 7.77 10.10
C THR A 825 11.87 6.48 10.82
N ALA A 826 12.49 5.53 10.12
CA ALA A 826 12.90 4.25 10.70
C ALA A 826 13.95 4.44 11.81
N ILE A 827 15.05 5.15 11.54
CA ILE A 827 16.15 5.31 12.49
C ILE A 827 15.75 6.14 13.72
N THR A 828 14.81 7.08 13.57
CA THR A 828 14.32 7.91 14.67
C THR A 828 13.31 7.23 15.58
N ARG A 829 12.96 5.96 15.34
CA ARG A 829 12.13 5.16 16.28
C ARG A 829 12.94 4.66 17.48
N ALA A 830 14.25 4.53 17.35
CA ALA A 830 15.14 4.06 18.41
C ALA A 830 15.27 5.08 19.55
N LYS A 831 15.31 4.60 20.81
CA LYS A 831 15.65 5.40 22.00
C LYS A 831 17.06 5.12 22.50
N GLU A 832 17.48 3.85 22.48
CA GLU A 832 18.74 3.41 23.08
C GLU A 832 19.63 2.66 22.09
N LYS A 833 19.06 1.72 21.29
CA LYS A 833 19.82 0.90 20.36
C LYS A 833 19.24 0.96 18.96
N LEU A 834 20.10 1.02 17.97
CA LEU A 834 19.77 0.97 16.55
C LEU A 834 20.71 0.00 15.86
N LYS A 835 20.17 -0.87 15.01
CA LYS A 835 20.92 -1.68 14.05
C LYS A 835 20.21 -1.65 12.70
N ILE A 836 20.98 -1.52 11.63
CA ILE A 836 20.47 -1.50 10.25
C ILE A 836 21.14 -2.67 9.52
N TYR A 837 20.32 -3.61 9.08
CA TYR A 837 20.74 -4.82 8.40
C TYR A 837 20.60 -4.66 6.88
N TRP A 838 21.70 -4.60 6.18
CA TRP A 838 21.82 -4.45 4.73
C TRP A 838 23.19 -4.90 4.22
N SER A 839 23.39 -4.95 2.89
CA SER A 839 24.74 -5.08 2.33
C SER A 839 25.40 -3.71 2.18
N SER A 840 26.72 -3.69 2.02
CA SER A 840 27.48 -2.44 1.78
C SER A 840 27.01 -1.72 0.51
N GLU A 841 26.68 -2.50 -0.53
CA GLU A 841 26.18 -1.99 -1.80
C GLU A 841 24.78 -1.36 -1.61
N THR A 842 23.88 -2.04 -0.89
CA THR A 842 22.56 -1.53 -0.56
C THR A 842 22.64 -0.24 0.24
N MET A 843 23.53 -0.17 1.22
CA MET A 843 23.77 1.05 2.01
C MET A 843 24.18 2.22 1.11
N GLN A 844 25.16 2.00 0.23
CA GLN A 844 25.64 3.04 -0.70
C GLN A 844 24.53 3.51 -1.64
N GLU A 845 23.73 2.58 -2.20
CA GLU A 845 22.60 2.90 -3.08
C GLU A 845 21.55 3.74 -2.36
N VAL A 846 21.17 3.35 -1.14
CA VAL A 846 20.17 4.07 -0.33
C VAL A 846 20.67 5.47 0.03
N VAL A 847 21.91 5.61 0.51
CA VAL A 847 22.47 6.90 0.91
C VAL A 847 22.67 7.81 -0.30
N ALA A 848 23.13 7.28 -1.45
CA ALA A 848 23.24 8.05 -2.69
C ALA A 848 21.88 8.57 -3.19
N GLY A 849 20.81 7.84 -2.92
CA GLY A 849 19.42 8.27 -3.22
C GLY A 849 18.93 9.48 -2.42
N PHE A 850 19.64 9.92 -1.38
CA PHE A 850 19.27 11.08 -0.55
C PHE A 850 19.65 12.43 -1.15
N SER A 851 19.84 12.52 -2.44
CA SER A 851 20.21 13.76 -3.14
C SER A 851 19.34 14.96 -2.74
N VAL A 852 19.89 16.17 -2.83
CA VAL A 852 19.15 17.42 -2.60
C VAL A 852 18.10 17.57 -3.70
N ASP A 853 16.87 17.60 -3.32
CA ASP A 853 15.75 17.72 -4.27
C ASP A 853 15.66 19.15 -4.81
N THR A 854 16.23 19.35 -6.00
CA THR A 854 16.15 20.65 -6.72
C THR A 854 14.75 20.92 -7.25
N SER A 855 13.88 19.89 -7.39
CA SER A 855 12.50 20.05 -7.86
C SER A 855 11.66 20.81 -6.85
N ARG A 856 11.87 20.56 -5.56
CA ARG A 856 11.20 21.25 -4.45
C ARG A 856 11.47 22.76 -4.43
N GLN A 857 12.71 23.16 -4.69
CA GLN A 857 13.06 24.60 -4.74
C GLN A 857 12.35 25.29 -5.90
N LYS A 858 12.24 24.62 -7.05
CA LYS A 858 11.50 25.13 -8.20
C LYS A 858 10.00 25.24 -7.89
N SER A 859 9.39 24.18 -7.33
CA SER A 859 7.98 24.20 -6.93
C SER A 859 7.67 25.33 -5.94
N LEU A 860 8.53 25.50 -4.94
CA LEU A 860 8.38 26.59 -3.96
C LEU A 860 8.49 27.99 -4.59
N ALA A 861 9.37 28.17 -5.59
CA ALA A 861 9.51 29.44 -6.29
C ALA A 861 8.22 29.79 -7.06
N ILE A 862 7.67 28.84 -7.80
CA ILE A 862 6.40 29.00 -8.55
C ILE A 862 5.25 29.32 -7.58
N ILE A 863 5.11 28.56 -6.50
CA ILE A 863 4.07 28.80 -5.48
C ILE A 863 4.18 30.22 -4.90
N LYS A 864 5.39 30.67 -4.55
CA LYS A 864 5.61 32.03 -4.02
C LYS A 864 5.23 33.12 -5.02
N GLU A 865 5.46 32.89 -6.29
CA GLU A 865 5.07 33.84 -7.34
C GLU A 865 3.55 33.94 -7.47
N LYS A 866 2.87 32.78 -7.51
CA LYS A 866 1.40 32.73 -7.60
C LYS A 866 0.71 33.35 -6.39
N LEU A 867 1.22 33.10 -5.17
CA LEU A 867 0.70 33.74 -3.95
C LEU A 867 0.87 35.28 -3.93
N LYS A 868 1.84 35.81 -4.65
CA LYS A 868 1.98 37.26 -4.83
C LYS A 868 0.98 37.82 -5.84
N GLN A 869 0.72 37.08 -6.92
CA GLN A 869 -0.25 37.48 -7.96
C GLN A 869 -1.68 37.50 -7.38
N ASP A 870 -2.06 36.51 -6.58
CA ASP A 870 -3.38 36.45 -5.90
C ASP A 870 -3.61 37.62 -4.93
N LYS A 871 -2.56 38.20 -4.36
CA LYS A 871 -2.70 39.39 -3.46
C LYS A 871 -2.89 40.70 -4.21
N ASN A 872 -2.53 40.73 -5.50
CA ASN A 872 -2.63 41.95 -6.33
C ASN A 872 -3.91 42.00 -7.16
N THR A 873 -4.65 40.92 -7.23
CA THR A 873 -6.01 40.80 -7.75
C THR A 873 -7.04 40.86 -6.64
#